data_6c9dc241f9d142159e8e789be54a0e74
#
_entry.id   6c9dc241f9d142159e8e789be54a0e74
#
_cell.length_a   1.000
_cell.length_b   1.000
_cell.length_c   1.000
_cell.angle_alpha   90.00
_cell.angle_beta   90.00
_cell.angle_gamma   90.00
#
_symmetry.space_group_name_H-M   'P 1'
#
loop_
_entity.id
_entity.type
_entity.pdbx_description
1 polymer ?
#
loop_
_entity_poly.entity_id
_entity_poly.type
_entity_poly.pdbx_seq_one_letter_code
_entity_poly.pdbx_strand_id
1 'polypeptide(L)'
;FQIKRAETLLDWGLLPHIGKNPDNRHEKALFLGEAASKLIELKMGWIDSDDKDHYGNKVIKFAGQMLADLFRTAFRNLIRDMKYQLERSGQKRGINAVAAAVRPGIVSDKLNNAIATGNWGRGRVGVTQLLDRTNYMSTISHLRRIQSPLSRSQPNFEARDLHATHFGRICPAETPEGSNCGLVKNLALSAIISVNVQSAEVTEKLYELGVQNMDEAGEDLRESGTRVFVDGRLIGYVEKGDHLADTLRSMRRSGKIHPHVGVYLYSSQNDNATKRLYISCNAGRVLRPVVVVRDSKPLVSYETIEKVSKKFLSWNDLLYMGVIELVDANEEENCYVAIDPKKLEAKHTHLEIFPSAILGVGASIIPYPEHNQSPRNTYESAMAKQSLGFSTPLMNASTYVRQHFMLYPQTPVVSTKAINLLGLDDRPTGQNAVVAVLPFEGYNIEDAVVFNKSSVDRGLGRTFFYRIYEAEAKQYPGGMKDNFELPQADANIRGYRGEKAYRLLEQDGAIMHEAVVNGGDILIGRTSPPRFMEEYKEFEVKGPYRRDTSVGVRPSENGVVDTVIVTQSVEGGKMYKIRVRDMRIPEIGDKFASRHGQKGVVGMLVNQEDVPYTEDGVVPDIMINPHAFPSRMTVGQFMESLGGKAASLRGRIVDGSA
;
A
#
# COMPACT_ATOMS: atom_id res chain seq x y z
N PHE A 1 4.52 -41.71 27.51
CA PHE A 1 3.97 -40.39 27.22
C PHE A 1 5.07 -39.38 26.81
N GLN A 2 6.17 -39.30 27.52
CA GLN A 2 7.29 -38.39 27.23
C GLN A 2 7.96 -38.66 25.88
N ILE A 3 8.22 -39.92 25.54
CA ILE A 3 8.84 -40.32 24.25
C ILE A 3 7.95 -39.91 23.08
N LYS A 4 6.64 -40.24 23.11
CA LYS A 4 5.69 -39.83 22.06
C LYS A 4 5.58 -38.33 21.91
N ARG A 5 5.70 -37.57 23.01
CA ARG A 5 5.72 -36.11 22.97
C ARG A 5 7.01 -35.56 22.34
N ALA A 6 8.13 -36.16 22.65
CA ALA A 6 9.43 -35.81 22.05
C ALA A 6 9.44 -36.13 20.53
N GLU A 7 8.94 -37.29 20.11
CA GLU A 7 8.76 -37.62 18.71
C GLU A 7 7.85 -36.63 17.98
N THR A 8 6.71 -36.26 18.59
CA THR A 8 5.82 -35.23 18.01
C THR A 8 6.52 -33.88 17.86
N LEU A 9 7.34 -33.48 18.83
CA LEU A 9 8.10 -32.23 18.75
C LEU A 9 9.18 -32.29 17.67
N LEU A 10 9.86 -33.41 17.51
CA LEU A 10 10.85 -33.62 16.44
C LEU A 10 10.19 -33.61 15.05
N ASP A 11 9.04 -34.26 14.91
CA ASP A 11 8.38 -34.38 13.61
C ASP A 11 7.66 -33.08 13.20
N TRP A 12 6.94 -32.45 14.13
CA TRP A 12 6.08 -31.31 13.84
C TRP A 12 6.66 -29.94 14.23
N GLY A 13 7.51 -29.89 15.25
CA GLY A 13 8.05 -28.63 15.79
C GLY A 13 9.41 -28.27 15.22
N LEU A 14 10.29 -29.25 15.06
CA LEU A 14 11.64 -29.04 14.53
C LEU A 14 11.60 -28.98 13.00
N LEU A 15 12.14 -27.92 12.39
CA LEU A 15 12.33 -27.75 10.94
C LEU A 15 11.09 -28.20 10.11
N PRO A 16 9.91 -27.60 10.33
CA PRO A 16 8.66 -28.05 9.71
C PRO A 16 8.64 -27.86 8.18
N HIS A 17 9.55 -27.04 7.62
CA HIS A 17 9.69 -26.80 6.19
C HIS A 17 10.28 -28.00 5.44
N ILE A 18 11.08 -28.84 6.11
CA ILE A 18 11.65 -30.06 5.51
C ILE A 18 10.58 -31.15 5.42
N GLY A 19 9.73 -31.27 6.42
CA GLY A 19 8.64 -32.25 6.45
C GLY A 19 8.14 -32.49 7.86
N LYS A 20 6.99 -33.20 7.97
CA LYS A 20 6.35 -33.51 9.26
C LYS A 20 6.24 -35.00 9.52
N ASN A 21 6.78 -35.82 8.63
CA ASN A 21 6.78 -37.29 8.75
C ASN A 21 8.03 -37.77 9.47
N PRO A 22 7.96 -38.93 10.14
CA PRO A 22 9.14 -39.58 10.74
C PRO A 22 10.28 -39.83 9.75
N ASP A 23 9.95 -40.11 8.48
CA ASP A 23 10.94 -40.39 7.41
C ASP A 23 11.84 -39.18 7.12
N ASN A 24 11.37 -37.97 7.38
CA ASN A 24 12.15 -36.76 7.17
C ASN A 24 13.15 -36.45 8.32
N ARG A 25 13.25 -37.30 9.36
CA ARG A 25 14.17 -37.07 10.49
C ARG A 25 15.64 -37.06 10.06
N HIS A 26 16.00 -37.91 9.09
CA HIS A 26 17.33 -37.94 8.53
C HIS A 26 17.71 -36.63 7.85
N GLU A 27 16.84 -36.13 6.97
CA GLU A 27 17.01 -34.82 6.29
C GLU A 27 17.10 -33.65 7.29
N LYS A 28 16.33 -33.69 8.38
CA LYS A 28 16.42 -32.69 9.45
C LYS A 28 17.78 -32.75 10.18
N ALA A 29 18.30 -33.93 10.41
CA ALA A 29 19.62 -34.08 11.01
C ALA A 29 20.74 -33.54 10.10
N LEU A 30 20.67 -33.82 8.80
CA LEU A 30 21.60 -33.28 7.81
C LEU A 30 21.55 -31.75 7.73
N PHE A 31 20.35 -31.19 7.77
CA PHE A 31 20.18 -29.73 7.81
C PHE A 31 20.78 -29.09 9.06
N LEU A 32 20.65 -29.72 10.23
CA LEU A 32 21.32 -29.28 11.45
C LEU A 32 22.83 -29.37 11.36
N GLY A 33 23.32 -30.42 10.72
CA GLY A 33 24.75 -30.59 10.41
C GLY A 33 25.28 -29.47 9.50
N GLU A 34 24.50 -29.11 8.47
CA GLU A 34 24.82 -27.99 7.58
C GLU A 34 24.84 -26.64 8.32
N ALA A 35 23.86 -26.41 9.19
CA ALA A 35 23.85 -25.23 10.02
C ALA A 35 25.04 -25.13 10.96
N ALA A 36 25.49 -26.28 11.53
CA ALA A 36 26.69 -26.35 12.34
C ALA A 36 27.97 -26.12 11.51
N SER A 37 28.05 -26.70 10.31
CA SER A 37 29.14 -26.43 9.36
C SER A 37 29.29 -24.95 9.06
N LYS A 38 28.17 -24.27 8.73
CA LYS A 38 28.16 -22.85 8.45
C LYS A 38 28.63 -22.00 9.66
N LEU A 39 28.24 -22.38 10.88
CA LEU A 39 28.71 -21.72 12.10
C LEU A 39 30.23 -21.92 12.33
N ILE A 40 30.75 -23.09 12.00
CA ILE A 40 32.20 -23.37 12.08
C ILE A 40 32.96 -22.53 11.04
N GLU A 41 32.48 -22.51 9.78
CA GLU A 41 33.05 -21.67 8.71
C GLU A 41 33.07 -20.17 9.11
N LEU A 42 32.00 -19.66 9.73
CA LEU A 42 31.95 -18.31 10.27
C LEU A 42 32.97 -18.10 11.40
N LYS A 43 33.09 -19.07 12.32
CA LYS A 43 34.06 -19.00 13.44
C LYS A 43 35.50 -19.02 12.95
N MET A 44 35.77 -19.75 11.88
CA MET A 44 37.09 -19.82 11.24
C MET A 44 37.40 -18.60 10.37
N GLY A 45 36.44 -17.73 10.15
CA GLY A 45 36.57 -16.56 9.29
C GLY A 45 36.60 -16.88 7.79
N TRP A 46 36.05 -18.03 7.38
CA TRP A 46 35.95 -18.43 5.98
C TRP A 46 34.75 -17.77 5.28
N ILE A 47 33.72 -17.41 6.02
CA ILE A 47 32.55 -16.72 5.56
C ILE A 47 32.23 -15.52 6.47
N ASP A 48 31.54 -14.53 5.94
CA ASP A 48 31.03 -13.39 6.71
C ASP A 48 29.68 -13.72 7.37
N SER A 49 29.28 -12.89 8.34
CA SER A 49 27.98 -13.02 8.99
C SER A 49 26.84 -12.64 8.03
N ASP A 50 25.76 -13.42 8.07
CA ASP A 50 24.56 -13.09 7.30
C ASP A 50 23.95 -11.75 7.75
N ASP A 51 23.61 -10.90 6.79
CA ASP A 51 22.90 -9.65 7.03
C ASP A 51 21.39 -9.92 7.14
N LYS A 52 20.82 -9.65 8.33
CA LYS A 52 19.38 -9.80 8.60
C LYS A 52 18.51 -8.77 7.84
N ASP A 53 19.08 -7.63 7.43
CA ASP A 53 18.36 -6.56 6.74
C ASP A 53 18.46 -6.65 5.22
N HIS A 54 19.28 -7.57 4.71
CA HIS A 54 19.34 -7.92 3.30
C HIS A 54 17.98 -8.45 2.78
N TYR A 55 17.48 -7.89 1.66
CA TYR A 55 16.15 -8.24 1.13
C TYR A 55 16.04 -9.67 0.58
N GLY A 56 17.14 -10.36 0.36
CA GLY A 56 17.16 -11.81 0.12
C GLY A 56 16.67 -12.63 1.30
N ASN A 57 16.81 -12.10 2.52
CA ASN A 57 16.39 -12.75 3.77
C ASN A 57 14.99 -12.33 4.22
N LYS A 58 14.30 -11.46 3.45
CA LYS A 58 12.96 -10.94 3.78
C LYS A 58 11.92 -11.43 2.78
N VAL A 59 10.79 -11.89 3.30
CA VAL A 59 9.65 -12.37 2.52
C VAL A 59 8.40 -11.58 2.86
N ILE A 60 7.69 -11.11 1.85
CA ILE A 60 6.41 -10.42 2.01
C ILE A 60 5.29 -11.44 2.15
N LYS A 61 4.49 -11.31 3.19
CA LYS A 61 3.30 -12.13 3.39
C LYS A 61 2.10 -11.51 2.68
N PHE A 62 1.46 -12.30 1.85
CA PHE A 62 0.23 -11.93 1.14
C PHE A 62 -1.01 -12.10 2.00
N ALA A 63 -2.09 -11.44 1.58
CA ALA A 63 -3.40 -11.53 2.20
C ALA A 63 -3.89 -12.98 2.35
N GLY A 64 -3.68 -13.83 1.34
CA GLY A 64 -4.07 -15.23 1.36
C GLY A 64 -3.40 -16.03 2.47
N GLN A 65 -2.09 -15.87 2.67
CA GLN A 65 -1.36 -16.53 3.76
C GLN A 65 -1.82 -16.04 5.14
N MET A 66 -2.03 -14.74 5.28
CA MET A 66 -2.52 -14.16 6.53
C MET A 66 -3.94 -14.61 6.84
N LEU A 67 -4.84 -14.63 5.85
CA LEU A 67 -6.20 -15.16 6.00
C LEU A 67 -6.21 -16.65 6.35
N ALA A 68 -5.33 -17.45 5.75
CA ALA A 68 -5.20 -18.85 6.07
C ALA A 68 -4.78 -19.08 7.54
N ASP A 69 -3.87 -18.27 8.06
CA ASP A 69 -3.45 -18.34 9.48
C ASP A 69 -4.59 -17.95 10.42
N LEU A 70 -5.36 -16.92 10.07
CA LEU A 70 -6.53 -16.48 10.81
C LEU A 70 -7.62 -17.57 10.79
N PHE A 71 -7.92 -18.12 9.61
CA PHE A 71 -8.89 -19.18 9.42
C PHE A 71 -8.51 -20.44 10.21
N ARG A 72 -7.25 -20.89 10.14
CA ARG A 72 -6.77 -22.02 10.95
C ARG A 72 -7.01 -21.82 12.44
N THR A 73 -6.82 -20.58 12.92
CA THR A 73 -7.06 -20.22 14.33
C THR A 73 -8.55 -20.26 14.66
N ALA A 74 -9.40 -19.71 13.80
CA ALA A 74 -10.85 -19.74 13.96
C ALA A 74 -11.39 -21.17 13.91
N PHE A 75 -10.90 -21.99 12.97
CA PHE A 75 -11.30 -23.36 12.82
C PHE A 75 -10.90 -24.25 14.01
N ARG A 76 -9.70 -24.05 14.56
CA ARG A 76 -9.28 -24.71 15.82
C ARG A 76 -10.22 -24.37 16.99
N ASN A 77 -10.70 -23.14 17.06
CA ASN A 77 -11.65 -22.72 18.08
C ASN A 77 -13.02 -23.41 17.87
N LEU A 78 -13.48 -23.51 16.61
CA LEU A 78 -14.69 -24.25 16.27
C LEU A 78 -14.59 -25.72 16.67
N ILE A 79 -13.49 -26.40 16.35
CA ILE A 79 -13.26 -27.81 16.71
C ILE A 79 -13.28 -27.96 18.25
N ARG A 80 -12.64 -27.05 18.98
CA ARG A 80 -12.61 -27.08 20.44
C ARG A 80 -14.00 -26.88 21.03
N ASP A 81 -14.77 -25.94 20.51
CA ASP A 81 -16.15 -25.70 20.95
C ASP A 81 -17.04 -26.90 20.62
N MET A 82 -16.96 -27.42 19.38
CA MET A 82 -17.69 -28.60 18.97
C MET A 82 -17.39 -29.80 19.88
N LYS A 83 -16.13 -30.05 20.20
CA LYS A 83 -15.73 -31.12 21.15
C LYS A 83 -16.37 -30.91 22.51
N TYR A 84 -16.31 -29.70 23.06
CA TYR A 84 -16.92 -29.35 24.34
C TYR A 84 -18.46 -29.54 24.32
N GLN A 85 -19.14 -29.13 23.22
CA GLN A 85 -20.58 -29.31 23.08
C GLN A 85 -20.96 -30.78 22.98
N LEU A 86 -20.19 -31.62 22.25
CA LEU A 86 -20.40 -33.04 22.16
C LEU A 86 -20.20 -33.76 23.49
N GLU A 87 -19.14 -33.43 24.23
CA GLU A 87 -18.89 -33.98 25.57
C GLU A 87 -20.03 -33.61 26.54
N ARG A 88 -20.55 -32.40 26.46
CA ARG A 88 -21.68 -31.94 27.27
C ARG A 88 -23.03 -32.55 26.84
N SER A 89 -23.22 -32.78 25.53
CA SER A 89 -24.46 -33.34 24.96
C SER A 89 -24.50 -34.85 24.97
N GLY A 90 -23.35 -35.51 24.99
CA GLY A 90 -23.21 -36.98 24.89
C GLY A 90 -23.93 -37.76 25.98
N GLN A 91 -24.34 -37.13 27.08
CA GLN A 91 -25.13 -37.74 28.12
C GLN A 91 -26.65 -37.64 27.89
N LYS A 92 -27.14 -36.86 26.91
CA LYS A 92 -28.57 -36.52 26.81
C LYS A 92 -29.24 -36.61 25.44
N ARG A 93 -28.55 -36.78 24.30
CA ARG A 93 -29.18 -36.73 22.95
C ARG A 93 -28.50 -37.66 21.94
N GLY A 94 -29.32 -38.31 21.08
CA GLY A 94 -28.87 -39.23 20.04
C GLY A 94 -28.18 -38.56 18.84
N ILE A 95 -28.07 -39.27 17.72
CA ILE A 95 -27.26 -39.00 16.49
C ILE A 95 -27.35 -37.57 15.92
N ASN A 96 -28.40 -36.81 16.18
CA ASN A 96 -28.57 -35.41 15.73
C ASN A 96 -27.75 -34.40 16.52
N ALA A 97 -26.95 -34.83 17.51
CA ALA A 97 -26.16 -33.97 18.35
C ALA A 97 -24.99 -33.29 17.60
N VAL A 98 -24.47 -33.91 16.52
CA VAL A 98 -23.33 -33.37 15.77
C VAL A 98 -23.70 -32.08 15.03
N ALA A 99 -24.84 -32.08 14.32
CA ALA A 99 -25.29 -30.88 13.59
C ALA A 99 -25.59 -29.70 14.54
N ALA A 100 -26.15 -29.99 15.72
CA ALA A 100 -26.42 -28.98 16.76
C ALA A 100 -25.17 -28.49 17.49
N ALA A 101 -24.10 -29.29 17.51
CA ALA A 101 -22.84 -28.94 18.14
C ALA A 101 -21.98 -28.01 17.25
N VAL A 102 -22.22 -27.96 15.94
CA VAL A 102 -21.49 -27.08 15.00
C VAL A 102 -22.09 -25.68 15.04
N ARG A 103 -21.32 -24.72 15.51
CA ARG A 103 -21.68 -23.29 15.53
C ARG A 103 -20.87 -22.54 14.47
N PRO A 104 -21.39 -22.35 13.25
CA PRO A 104 -20.65 -21.69 12.17
C PRO A 104 -20.31 -20.24 12.48
N GLY A 105 -21.08 -19.54 13.31
CA GLY A 105 -20.83 -18.17 13.75
C GLY A 105 -19.44 -17.97 14.36
N ILE A 106 -18.87 -18.97 15.03
CA ILE A 106 -17.52 -18.86 15.61
C ILE A 106 -16.45 -18.49 14.57
N VAL A 107 -16.54 -19.07 13.38
CA VAL A 107 -15.61 -18.77 12.28
C VAL A 107 -15.95 -17.41 11.66
N SER A 108 -17.21 -17.19 11.30
CA SER A 108 -17.67 -15.96 10.65
C SER A 108 -17.42 -14.73 11.53
N ASP A 109 -17.77 -14.80 12.82
CA ASP A 109 -17.58 -13.68 13.75
C ASP A 109 -16.10 -13.38 13.97
N LYS A 110 -15.26 -14.41 14.05
CA LYS A 110 -13.80 -14.23 14.19
C LYS A 110 -13.19 -13.58 12.96
N LEU A 111 -13.59 -13.99 11.75
CA LEU A 111 -13.13 -13.40 10.50
C LEU A 111 -13.64 -11.96 10.35
N ASN A 112 -14.93 -11.73 10.54
CA ASN A 112 -15.53 -10.40 10.45
C ASN A 112 -14.92 -9.43 11.44
N ASN A 113 -14.72 -9.84 12.69
CA ASN A 113 -14.09 -9.00 13.71
C ASN A 113 -12.65 -8.66 13.33
N ALA A 114 -11.85 -9.65 12.89
CA ALA A 114 -10.46 -9.40 12.51
C ALA A 114 -10.36 -8.46 11.29
N ILE A 115 -11.23 -8.62 10.29
CA ILE A 115 -11.26 -7.77 9.10
C ILE A 115 -11.72 -6.34 9.48
N ALA A 116 -12.76 -6.21 10.30
CA ALA A 116 -13.33 -4.92 10.69
C ALA A 116 -12.42 -4.10 11.61
N THR A 117 -11.74 -4.76 12.55
CA THR A 117 -10.88 -4.09 13.56
C THR A 117 -9.41 -4.03 13.18
N GLY A 118 -8.97 -4.82 12.19
CA GLY A 118 -7.56 -5.00 11.85
C GLY A 118 -6.76 -5.82 12.88
N ASN A 119 -7.41 -6.34 13.92
CA ASN A 119 -6.77 -7.11 14.98
C ASN A 119 -6.83 -8.62 14.67
N TRP A 120 -5.70 -9.18 14.26
CA TRP A 120 -5.57 -10.57 13.85
C TRP A 120 -5.06 -11.49 14.98
N GLY A 121 -4.99 -10.97 16.21
CA GLY A 121 -4.51 -11.69 17.38
C GLY A 121 -2.98 -11.82 17.46
N ARG A 122 -2.46 -12.37 18.54
CA ARG A 122 -1.02 -12.53 18.81
C ARG A 122 -0.20 -11.23 18.64
N GLY A 123 -0.77 -10.08 19.04
CA GLY A 123 -0.11 -8.78 18.93
C GLY A 123 -0.07 -8.18 17.51
N ARG A 124 -0.70 -8.80 16.51
CA ARG A 124 -0.80 -8.26 15.16
C ARG A 124 -2.00 -7.33 15.06
N VAL A 125 -1.74 -6.04 15.09
CA VAL A 125 -2.75 -4.98 14.97
C VAL A 125 -2.49 -4.18 13.69
N GLY A 126 -3.56 -3.67 13.07
CA GLY A 126 -3.46 -2.86 11.85
C GLY A 126 -3.12 -3.65 10.59
N VAL A 127 -3.42 -4.96 10.58
CA VAL A 127 -3.22 -5.81 9.40
C VAL A 127 -4.21 -5.44 8.30
N THR A 128 -5.48 -5.29 8.65
CA THR A 128 -6.51 -4.77 7.74
C THR A 128 -6.65 -3.27 7.96
N GLN A 129 -6.63 -2.51 6.89
CA GLN A 129 -6.73 -1.05 6.90
C GLN A 129 -7.79 -0.60 5.90
N LEU A 130 -8.48 0.50 6.20
CA LEU A 130 -9.34 1.16 5.22
C LEU A 130 -8.48 1.69 4.09
N LEU A 131 -8.88 1.42 2.85
CA LEU A 131 -8.17 1.91 1.67
C LEU A 131 -8.26 3.44 1.63
N ASP A 132 -7.12 4.10 1.48
CA ASP A 132 -7.03 5.55 1.35
C ASP A 132 -7.66 5.99 0.01
N ARG A 133 -8.64 6.89 0.10
CA ARG A 133 -9.39 7.44 -1.04
C ARG A 133 -9.30 8.97 -1.09
N THR A 134 -8.25 9.54 -0.54
CA THR A 134 -8.02 11.00 -0.60
C THR A 134 -7.82 11.46 -2.04
N ASN A 135 -6.97 10.77 -2.78
CA ASN A 135 -6.79 10.96 -4.22
C ASN A 135 -6.41 9.64 -4.90
N TYR A 136 -6.34 9.62 -6.22
CA TYR A 136 -6.03 8.41 -6.98
C TYR A 136 -4.61 7.88 -6.67
N MET A 137 -3.64 8.79 -6.54
CA MET A 137 -2.26 8.42 -6.23
C MET A 137 -2.13 7.81 -4.83
N SER A 138 -2.80 8.37 -3.83
CA SER A 138 -2.77 7.83 -2.46
C SER A 138 -3.32 6.41 -2.40
N THR A 139 -4.36 6.12 -3.20
CA THR A 139 -4.94 4.78 -3.31
C THR A 139 -3.93 3.78 -3.87
N ILE A 140 -3.26 4.11 -4.99
CA ILE A 140 -2.25 3.23 -5.60
C ILE A 140 -1.07 3.04 -4.65
N SER A 141 -0.58 4.11 -4.04
CA SER A 141 0.52 4.05 -3.09
C SER A 141 0.17 3.17 -1.88
N HIS A 142 -1.07 3.26 -1.36
CA HIS A 142 -1.52 2.42 -0.24
C HIS A 142 -1.52 0.92 -0.59
N LEU A 143 -1.92 0.57 -1.81
CA LEU A 143 -1.89 -0.82 -2.31
C LEU A 143 -0.47 -1.37 -2.50
N ARG A 144 0.53 -0.50 -2.63
CA ARG A 144 1.94 -0.86 -2.80
C ARG A 144 2.78 -0.70 -1.52
N ARG A 145 2.12 -0.52 -0.38
CA ARG A 145 2.78 -0.31 0.92
C ARG A 145 3.17 -1.63 1.58
N ILE A 146 4.36 -1.66 2.16
CA ILE A 146 4.87 -2.78 2.96
C ILE A 146 5.06 -2.29 4.39
N GLN A 147 4.65 -3.10 5.35
CA GLN A 147 4.80 -2.80 6.77
C GLN A 147 5.65 -3.87 7.45
N SER A 148 6.70 -3.46 8.15
CA SER A 148 7.48 -4.34 9.01
C SER A 148 6.71 -4.65 10.30
N PRO A 149 6.75 -5.91 10.80
CA PRO A 149 6.10 -6.29 12.05
C PRO A 149 6.86 -5.85 13.31
N LEU A 150 7.99 -5.16 13.18
CA LEU A 150 8.80 -4.70 14.31
C LEU A 150 8.07 -3.67 15.17
N SER A 151 8.36 -3.67 16.47
CA SER A 151 7.80 -2.71 17.41
C SER A 151 8.26 -1.28 17.10
N ARG A 152 7.32 -0.36 17.09
CA ARG A 152 7.57 1.07 16.84
C ARG A 152 8.26 1.78 18.00
N SER A 153 8.11 1.25 19.20
CA SER A 153 8.71 1.80 20.43
C SER A 153 10.21 1.51 20.56
N GLN A 154 10.71 0.51 19.83
CA GLN A 154 12.13 0.19 19.82
C GLN A 154 12.84 0.94 18.67
N PRO A 155 14.04 1.47 18.90
CA PRO A 155 14.76 2.27 17.91
C PRO A 155 15.09 1.48 16.63
N ASN A 156 15.59 0.27 16.70
CA ASN A 156 15.93 -0.63 15.57
C ASN A 156 16.48 0.13 14.35
N PHE A 157 17.58 0.87 14.53
CA PHE A 157 18.14 1.76 13.52
C PHE A 157 18.46 1.02 12.22
N GLU A 158 19.14 -0.13 12.30
CA GLU A 158 19.52 -0.95 11.13
C GLU A 158 18.32 -1.33 10.25
N ALA A 159 17.18 -1.71 10.87
CA ALA A 159 15.97 -2.07 10.13
C ALA A 159 15.26 -0.87 9.48
N ARG A 160 15.58 0.35 9.91
CA ARG A 160 15.02 1.60 9.37
C ARG A 160 15.89 2.23 8.30
N ASP A 161 17.17 1.90 8.27
CA ASP A 161 18.13 2.44 7.33
C ASP A 161 17.84 2.02 5.89
N LEU A 162 18.35 2.81 4.95
CA LEU A 162 18.32 2.50 3.55
C LEU A 162 19.40 1.46 3.23
N HIS A 163 18.98 0.23 2.93
CA HIS A 163 19.89 -0.85 2.58
C HIS A 163 20.17 -0.89 1.07
N ALA A 164 21.38 -1.28 0.67
CA ALA A 164 21.75 -1.36 -0.75
C ALA A 164 20.81 -2.27 -1.58
N THR A 165 20.30 -3.35 -1.00
CA THR A 165 19.35 -4.27 -1.66
C THR A 165 17.95 -3.69 -1.87
N HIS A 166 17.68 -2.47 -1.37
CA HIS A 166 16.45 -1.73 -1.68
C HIS A 166 16.43 -1.25 -3.14
N PHE A 167 17.58 -1.12 -3.77
CA PHE A 167 17.68 -0.58 -5.13
C PHE A 167 16.76 -1.31 -6.12
N GLY A 168 15.87 -0.56 -6.77
CA GLY A 168 14.88 -1.09 -7.71
C GLY A 168 13.77 -1.96 -7.11
N ARG A 169 13.74 -2.15 -5.78
CA ARG A 169 12.74 -2.95 -5.04
C ARG A 169 11.89 -2.11 -4.12
N ILE A 170 12.53 -1.28 -3.32
CA ILE A 170 11.89 -0.42 -2.33
C ILE A 170 12.27 1.02 -2.63
N CYS A 171 11.29 1.91 -2.58
CA CYS A 171 11.53 3.34 -2.77
C CYS A 171 12.47 3.90 -1.71
N PRO A 172 13.53 4.62 -2.08
CA PRO A 172 14.48 5.20 -1.13
C PRO A 172 13.91 6.42 -0.40
N ALA A 173 12.89 7.08 -0.94
CA ALA A 173 12.37 8.34 -0.43
C ALA A 173 10.98 8.22 0.23
N GLU A 174 10.13 7.33 -0.27
CA GLU A 174 8.73 7.23 0.15
C GLU A 174 8.61 6.42 1.45
N THR A 175 8.66 7.11 2.60
CA THR A 175 8.46 6.55 3.94
C THR A 175 7.76 7.58 4.82
N PRO A 176 6.92 7.19 5.80
CA PRO A 176 6.32 8.09 6.76
C PRO A 176 7.37 8.74 7.68
N GLU A 177 7.03 9.90 8.22
CA GLU A 177 7.80 10.55 9.28
C GLU A 177 7.51 9.94 10.66
N GLY A 178 8.38 10.20 11.63
CA GLY A 178 8.19 9.82 13.04
C GLY A 178 8.45 8.34 13.31
N SER A 179 7.67 7.75 14.22
CA SER A 179 7.88 6.37 14.71
C SER A 179 7.79 5.28 13.64
N ASN A 180 7.13 5.56 12.53
CA ASN A 180 6.97 4.65 11.39
C ASN A 180 8.08 4.76 10.36
N CYS A 181 8.98 5.73 10.48
CA CYS A 181 10.06 5.96 9.52
C CYS A 181 10.90 4.69 9.32
N GLY A 182 11.08 4.29 8.07
CA GLY A 182 11.83 3.10 7.69
C GLY A 182 11.15 1.75 7.98
N LEU A 183 10.13 1.68 8.85
CA LEU A 183 9.35 0.45 9.12
C LEU A 183 8.18 0.29 8.16
N VAL A 184 7.59 1.38 7.71
CA VAL A 184 6.63 1.40 6.62
C VAL A 184 7.36 1.82 5.36
N LYS A 185 7.35 0.97 4.35
CA LYS A 185 8.07 1.14 3.09
C LYS A 185 7.09 1.03 1.92
N ASN A 186 7.50 1.51 0.77
CA ASN A 186 6.70 1.43 -0.46
C ASN A 186 7.52 0.75 -1.55
N LEU A 187 6.87 -0.09 -2.36
CA LEU A 187 7.51 -0.75 -3.49
C LEU A 187 7.95 0.28 -4.54
N ALA A 188 9.11 0.06 -5.11
CA ALA A 188 9.59 0.78 -6.31
C ALA A 188 8.65 0.53 -7.50
N LEU A 189 8.63 1.42 -8.50
CA LEU A 189 7.71 1.31 -9.64
C LEU A 189 7.83 -0.02 -10.37
N SER A 190 9.04 -0.48 -10.63
CA SER A 190 9.33 -1.73 -11.36
C SER A 190 9.25 -2.99 -10.50
N ALA A 191 9.15 -2.86 -9.17
CA ALA A 191 9.18 -3.99 -8.26
C ALA A 191 7.99 -4.94 -8.46
N ILE A 192 8.28 -6.23 -8.54
CA ILE A 192 7.32 -7.33 -8.68
C ILE A 192 7.53 -8.28 -7.51
N ILE A 193 6.44 -8.86 -7.01
CA ILE A 193 6.52 -9.85 -5.92
C ILE A 193 6.39 -11.26 -6.52
N SER A 194 7.27 -12.18 -6.12
CA SER A 194 7.28 -13.55 -6.65
C SER A 194 6.01 -14.31 -6.29
N VAL A 195 5.53 -15.12 -7.21
CA VAL A 195 4.49 -16.13 -6.97
C VAL A 195 5.12 -17.46 -6.56
N ASN A 196 4.35 -18.33 -5.94
CA ASN A 196 4.80 -19.66 -5.59
C ASN A 196 4.91 -20.56 -6.82
N VAL A 197 6.05 -21.18 -7.01
CA VAL A 197 6.32 -22.17 -8.05
C VAL A 197 6.44 -23.54 -7.38
N GLN A 198 5.98 -24.61 -8.03
CA GLN A 198 6.09 -25.96 -7.48
C GLN A 198 7.55 -26.40 -7.42
N SER A 199 8.09 -26.53 -6.22
CA SER A 199 9.49 -26.92 -6.01
C SER A 199 9.79 -28.34 -6.50
N ALA A 200 8.79 -29.24 -6.53
CA ALA A 200 8.96 -30.60 -7.02
C ALA A 200 9.40 -30.65 -8.48
N GLU A 201 8.77 -29.88 -9.38
CA GLU A 201 9.14 -29.81 -10.80
C GLU A 201 10.58 -29.31 -11.02
N VAL A 202 11.00 -28.35 -10.18
CA VAL A 202 12.37 -27.82 -10.25
C VAL A 202 13.35 -28.85 -9.73
N THR A 203 13.00 -29.59 -8.68
CA THR A 203 13.84 -30.64 -8.10
C THR A 203 14.06 -31.81 -9.07
N GLU A 204 13.01 -32.25 -9.78
CA GLU A 204 13.14 -33.28 -10.83
C GLU A 204 14.11 -32.84 -11.92
N LYS A 205 14.01 -31.62 -12.41
CA LYS A 205 14.95 -31.06 -13.40
C LYS A 205 16.38 -30.98 -12.88
N LEU A 206 16.59 -30.74 -11.58
CA LEU A 206 17.92 -30.71 -10.97
C LEU A 206 18.57 -32.09 -11.01
N TYR A 207 17.83 -33.14 -10.74
CA TYR A 207 18.32 -34.51 -10.85
C TYR A 207 18.63 -34.87 -12.31
N GLU A 208 17.82 -34.47 -13.27
CA GLU A 208 18.11 -34.63 -14.72
C GLU A 208 19.39 -33.92 -15.14
N LEU A 209 19.74 -32.80 -14.49
CA LEU A 209 20.95 -32.02 -14.76
C LEU A 209 22.19 -32.54 -14.01
N GLY A 210 22.07 -33.66 -13.31
CA GLY A 210 23.21 -34.35 -12.68
C GLY A 210 23.46 -34.01 -11.22
N VAL A 211 22.47 -33.40 -10.54
CA VAL A 211 22.53 -33.28 -9.06
C VAL A 211 22.37 -34.67 -8.46
N GLN A 212 23.34 -35.12 -7.69
CA GLN A 212 23.26 -36.38 -6.98
C GLN A 212 22.54 -36.20 -5.64
N ASN A 213 21.60 -37.10 -5.34
CA ASN A 213 20.90 -37.10 -4.08
C ASN A 213 21.85 -37.26 -2.91
N MET A 214 21.47 -36.77 -1.74
CA MET A 214 22.29 -36.85 -0.51
C MET A 214 22.75 -38.26 -0.16
N ASP A 215 21.92 -39.26 -0.42
CA ASP A 215 22.22 -40.66 -0.09
C ASP A 215 23.16 -41.34 -1.10
N GLU A 216 23.16 -40.85 -2.35
CA GLU A 216 23.90 -41.42 -3.47
C GLU A 216 25.28 -40.74 -3.68
N ALA A 217 25.46 -39.54 -3.15
CA ALA A 217 26.68 -38.78 -3.32
C ALA A 217 27.88 -39.44 -2.58
N GLY A 218 28.98 -39.64 -3.30
CA GLY A 218 30.24 -40.11 -2.74
C GLY A 218 30.87 -39.12 -1.76
N GLU A 219 31.79 -39.60 -0.90
CA GLU A 219 32.45 -38.76 0.11
C GLU A 219 33.20 -37.58 -0.53
N ASP A 220 33.93 -37.82 -1.62
CA ASP A 220 34.67 -36.78 -2.34
C ASP A 220 33.74 -35.63 -2.82
N LEU A 221 32.54 -35.96 -3.33
CA LEU A 221 31.59 -35.00 -3.80
C LEU A 221 30.91 -34.23 -2.64
N ARG A 222 30.72 -34.86 -1.49
CA ARG A 222 30.20 -34.20 -0.29
C ARG A 222 31.18 -33.19 0.31
N GLU A 223 32.48 -33.45 0.19
CA GLU A 223 33.53 -32.57 0.70
C GLU A 223 33.83 -31.41 -0.23
N SER A 224 34.02 -31.66 -1.53
CA SER A 224 34.48 -30.67 -2.51
C SER A 224 33.37 -30.11 -3.41
N GLY A 225 32.22 -30.76 -3.47
CA GLY A 225 31.13 -30.40 -4.35
C GLY A 225 30.32 -29.20 -3.88
N THR A 226 29.60 -28.57 -4.82
CA THR A 226 28.65 -27.50 -4.51
C THR A 226 27.35 -28.07 -3.93
N ARG A 227 26.95 -27.60 -2.77
CA ARG A 227 25.67 -27.97 -2.11
C ARG A 227 24.50 -27.28 -2.77
N VAL A 228 23.46 -28.03 -3.12
CA VAL A 228 22.26 -27.50 -3.83
C VAL A 228 21.07 -27.46 -2.89
N PHE A 229 20.50 -26.26 -2.71
CA PHE A 229 19.35 -26.01 -1.85
C PHE A 229 18.15 -25.56 -2.67
N VAL A 230 16.97 -26.11 -2.39
CA VAL A 230 15.68 -25.63 -2.93
C VAL A 230 14.80 -25.20 -1.77
N ASP A 231 14.40 -23.93 -1.73
CA ASP A 231 13.60 -23.31 -0.65
C ASP A 231 14.15 -23.62 0.77
N GLY A 232 15.48 -23.64 0.91
CA GLY A 232 16.16 -23.92 2.18
C GLY A 232 16.30 -25.40 2.52
N ARG A 233 15.85 -26.32 1.67
CA ARG A 233 16.05 -27.76 1.82
C ARG A 233 17.26 -28.18 1.00
N LEU A 234 18.23 -28.86 1.61
CA LEU A 234 19.35 -29.46 0.91
C LEU A 234 18.83 -30.64 0.06
N ILE A 235 19.02 -30.58 -1.24
CA ILE A 235 18.56 -31.60 -2.20
C ILE A 235 19.69 -32.57 -2.56
N GLY A 236 20.90 -32.06 -2.70
CA GLY A 236 22.03 -32.89 -3.09
C GLY A 236 23.28 -32.08 -3.38
N TYR A 237 24.18 -32.69 -4.12
CA TYR A 237 25.49 -32.16 -4.43
C TYR A 237 25.75 -32.20 -5.94
N VAL A 238 26.55 -31.26 -6.43
CA VAL A 238 27.01 -31.21 -7.81
C VAL A 238 28.47 -30.79 -7.88
N GLU A 239 29.22 -31.35 -8.81
CA GLU A 239 30.65 -31.05 -8.96
C GLU A 239 30.90 -29.61 -9.43
N LYS A 240 30.15 -29.15 -10.44
CA LYS A 240 30.31 -27.84 -11.07
C LYS A 240 29.06 -26.95 -10.86
N GLY A 241 28.99 -26.28 -9.72
CA GLY A 241 27.88 -25.42 -9.37
C GLY A 241 27.68 -24.23 -10.31
N ASP A 242 28.77 -23.64 -10.81
CA ASP A 242 28.76 -22.53 -11.75
C ASP A 242 28.01 -22.91 -13.04
N HIS A 243 28.39 -24.07 -13.63
CA HIS A 243 27.75 -24.56 -14.86
C HIS A 243 26.27 -24.90 -14.66
N LEU A 244 25.90 -25.45 -13.50
CA LEU A 244 24.51 -25.75 -13.17
C LEU A 244 23.71 -24.46 -13.04
N ALA A 245 24.23 -23.41 -12.37
CA ALA A 245 23.58 -22.12 -12.23
C ALA A 245 23.34 -21.47 -13.59
N ASP A 246 24.32 -21.46 -14.48
CA ASP A 246 24.18 -20.89 -15.82
C ASP A 246 23.19 -21.68 -16.69
N THR A 247 23.19 -23.02 -16.55
CA THR A 247 22.20 -23.86 -17.23
C THR A 247 20.77 -23.56 -16.77
N LEU A 248 20.55 -23.43 -15.45
CA LEU A 248 19.26 -23.08 -14.88
C LEU A 248 18.79 -21.69 -15.35
N ARG A 249 19.69 -20.70 -15.37
CA ARG A 249 19.37 -19.35 -15.90
C ARG A 249 19.01 -19.41 -17.38
N SER A 250 19.74 -20.22 -18.17
CA SER A 250 19.42 -20.43 -19.58
C SER A 250 18.06 -21.12 -19.79
N MET A 251 17.74 -22.11 -18.95
CA MET A 251 16.42 -22.76 -18.97
C MET A 251 15.29 -21.81 -18.57
N ARG A 252 15.50 -20.91 -17.61
CA ARG A 252 14.57 -19.86 -17.25
C ARG A 252 14.35 -18.89 -18.41
N ARG A 253 15.40 -18.42 -19.07
CA ARG A 253 15.35 -17.56 -20.25
C ARG A 253 14.63 -18.20 -21.45
N SER A 254 14.70 -19.52 -21.58
CA SER A 254 13.97 -20.26 -22.63
C SER A 254 12.57 -20.70 -22.24
N GLY A 255 12.07 -20.27 -21.08
CA GLY A 255 10.73 -20.61 -20.60
C GLY A 255 10.54 -22.05 -20.10
N LYS A 256 11.59 -22.85 -20.02
CA LYS A 256 11.55 -24.22 -19.47
C LYS A 256 11.41 -24.24 -17.96
N ILE A 257 11.82 -23.18 -17.29
CA ILE A 257 11.65 -22.93 -15.86
C ILE A 257 10.89 -21.60 -15.72
N HIS A 258 10.04 -21.52 -14.71
CA HIS A 258 9.21 -20.33 -14.47
C HIS A 258 10.09 -19.08 -14.19
N PRO A 259 9.77 -17.90 -14.75
CA PRO A 259 10.57 -16.67 -14.63
C PRO A 259 10.80 -16.18 -13.18
N HIS A 260 9.94 -16.58 -12.24
CA HIS A 260 10.05 -16.19 -10.83
C HIS A 260 10.97 -17.10 -9.99
N VAL A 261 11.58 -18.12 -10.57
CA VAL A 261 12.57 -18.96 -9.87
C VAL A 261 13.89 -18.19 -9.77
N GLY A 262 14.37 -17.95 -8.55
CA GLY A 262 15.67 -17.32 -8.30
C GLY A 262 16.80 -18.36 -8.27
N VAL A 263 17.96 -18.02 -8.83
CA VAL A 263 19.15 -18.88 -8.85
C VAL A 263 20.34 -18.09 -8.33
N TYR A 264 20.75 -18.37 -7.12
CA TYR A 264 21.85 -17.68 -6.44
C TYR A 264 22.98 -18.64 -6.10
N LEU A 265 24.15 -18.39 -6.64
CA LEU A 265 25.37 -19.13 -6.32
C LEU A 265 26.20 -18.34 -5.29
N TYR A 266 26.27 -18.85 -4.09
CA TYR A 266 27.17 -18.33 -3.07
C TYR A 266 28.56 -18.90 -3.23
N SER A 267 29.54 -18.04 -3.44
CA SER A 267 30.95 -18.37 -3.52
C SER A 267 31.73 -17.37 -2.65
N SER A 268 32.36 -17.82 -1.60
CA SER A 268 33.28 -17.00 -0.81
C SER A 268 34.60 -16.76 -1.57
N GLN A 269 35.29 -15.67 -1.23
CA GLN A 269 36.66 -15.44 -1.70
C GLN A 269 37.69 -16.41 -1.08
N ASN A 270 37.28 -17.13 -0.04
CA ASN A 270 38.11 -18.13 0.63
C ASN A 270 37.86 -19.51 0.04
N ASP A 271 38.87 -20.12 -0.53
CA ASP A 271 38.81 -21.46 -1.16
C ASP A 271 38.40 -22.58 -0.19
N ASN A 272 38.57 -22.37 1.12
CA ASN A 272 38.13 -23.31 2.15
C ASN A 272 36.64 -23.26 2.46
N ALA A 273 35.91 -22.20 1.98
CA ALA A 273 34.50 -22.08 2.19
C ALA A 273 33.72 -22.96 1.21
N THR A 274 32.68 -23.60 1.72
CA THR A 274 31.82 -24.46 0.89
C THR A 274 30.98 -23.63 -0.09
N LYS A 275 31.01 -23.99 -1.37
CA LYS A 275 30.12 -23.41 -2.38
C LYS A 275 28.68 -23.89 -2.17
N ARG A 276 27.73 -22.99 -2.29
CA ARG A 276 26.29 -23.25 -2.10
C ARG A 276 25.46 -22.65 -3.23
N LEU A 277 24.63 -23.46 -3.86
CA LEU A 277 23.67 -23.02 -4.86
C LEU A 277 22.28 -22.98 -4.24
N TYR A 278 21.69 -21.80 -4.14
CA TYR A 278 20.34 -21.60 -3.61
C TYR A 278 19.36 -21.37 -4.74
N ILE A 279 18.32 -22.18 -4.77
CA ILE A 279 17.22 -22.08 -5.72
C ILE A 279 15.97 -21.73 -4.94
N SER A 280 15.34 -20.60 -5.28
CA SER A 280 14.20 -20.07 -4.57
C SER A 280 12.94 -20.16 -5.45
N CYS A 281 11.97 -20.97 -5.03
CA CYS A 281 10.68 -21.17 -5.69
C CYS A 281 9.52 -20.51 -4.94
N ASN A 282 9.75 -20.06 -3.71
CA ASN A 282 8.73 -19.54 -2.81
C ASN A 282 8.17 -18.17 -3.24
N ALA A 283 6.92 -17.90 -2.84
CA ALA A 283 6.28 -16.60 -3.02
C ALA A 283 6.78 -15.56 -2.00
N GLY A 284 6.68 -14.29 -2.36
CA GLY A 284 6.90 -13.17 -1.44
C GLY A 284 8.28 -12.53 -1.53
N ARG A 285 9.16 -12.99 -2.42
CA ARG A 285 10.43 -12.31 -2.71
C ARG A 285 10.16 -11.08 -3.57
N VAL A 286 10.89 -9.99 -3.31
CA VAL A 286 10.80 -8.79 -4.14
C VAL A 286 11.78 -8.91 -5.29
N LEU A 287 11.24 -8.99 -6.49
CA LEU A 287 11.98 -9.09 -7.75
C LEU A 287 12.02 -7.75 -8.45
N ARG A 288 13.06 -7.53 -9.24
CA ARG A 288 13.10 -6.41 -10.18
C ARG A 288 13.45 -6.88 -11.59
N PRO A 289 12.84 -6.30 -12.63
CA PRO A 289 13.15 -6.64 -14.01
C PRO A 289 14.42 -5.94 -14.47
N VAL A 290 15.27 -6.67 -15.17
CA VAL A 290 16.49 -6.16 -15.82
C VAL A 290 16.61 -6.70 -17.23
N VAL A 291 17.20 -5.94 -18.14
CA VAL A 291 17.46 -6.37 -19.51
C VAL A 291 18.72 -7.21 -19.53
N VAL A 292 18.67 -8.36 -20.18
CA VAL A 292 19.84 -9.24 -20.34
C VAL A 292 20.80 -8.65 -21.38
N VAL A 293 22.09 -8.63 -21.02
CA VAL A 293 23.19 -8.18 -21.88
C VAL A 293 24.02 -9.39 -22.31
N ARG A 294 24.36 -9.46 -23.59
CA ARG A 294 25.27 -10.46 -24.14
C ARG A 294 26.26 -9.76 -25.07
N ASP A 295 27.55 -10.07 -24.93
CA ASP A 295 28.62 -9.48 -25.72
C ASP A 295 28.60 -7.93 -25.75
N SER A 296 28.42 -7.33 -24.58
CA SER A 296 28.28 -5.87 -24.41
C SER A 296 27.12 -5.22 -25.17
N LYS A 297 26.12 -6.02 -25.59
CA LYS A 297 24.90 -5.52 -26.27
C LYS A 297 23.66 -5.99 -25.53
N PRO A 298 22.66 -5.12 -25.32
CA PRO A 298 21.38 -5.52 -24.76
C PRO A 298 20.63 -6.42 -25.75
N LEU A 299 19.94 -7.45 -25.26
CA LEU A 299 19.12 -8.31 -26.11
C LEU A 299 17.84 -7.61 -26.62
N VAL A 300 17.48 -6.50 -26.02
CA VAL A 300 16.38 -5.64 -26.50
C VAL A 300 16.83 -4.92 -27.77
N SER A 301 16.23 -5.26 -28.91
CA SER A 301 16.44 -4.55 -30.17
C SER A 301 15.37 -3.47 -30.41
N TYR A 302 15.64 -2.54 -31.31
CA TYR A 302 14.64 -1.56 -31.76
C TYR A 302 13.37 -2.21 -32.30
N GLU A 303 13.50 -3.32 -33.03
CA GLU A 303 12.37 -4.10 -33.54
C GLU A 303 11.52 -4.68 -32.40
N THR A 304 12.15 -5.13 -31.31
CA THR A 304 11.45 -5.63 -30.12
C THR A 304 10.66 -4.51 -29.48
N ILE A 305 11.25 -3.33 -29.32
CA ILE A 305 10.57 -2.15 -28.76
C ILE A 305 9.39 -1.74 -29.65
N GLU A 306 9.56 -1.73 -30.96
CA GLU A 306 8.49 -1.41 -31.91
C GLU A 306 7.34 -2.41 -31.86
N LYS A 307 7.63 -3.71 -31.76
CA LYS A 307 6.62 -4.77 -31.60
C LYS A 307 5.84 -4.64 -30.27
N VAL A 308 6.52 -4.28 -29.20
CA VAL A 308 5.88 -3.99 -27.89
C VAL A 308 4.99 -2.75 -28.00
N SER A 309 5.48 -1.67 -28.60
CA SER A 309 4.73 -0.43 -28.81
C SER A 309 3.46 -0.66 -29.64
N LYS A 310 3.54 -1.51 -30.68
CA LYS A 310 2.41 -1.92 -31.51
C LYS A 310 1.53 -3.02 -30.87
N LYS A 311 1.82 -3.42 -29.63
CA LYS A 311 1.11 -4.48 -28.89
C LYS A 311 1.16 -5.87 -29.54
N PHE A 312 2.13 -6.15 -30.40
CA PHE A 312 2.36 -7.48 -30.94
C PHE A 312 3.10 -8.40 -29.97
N LEU A 313 3.86 -7.83 -29.04
CA LEU A 313 4.51 -8.55 -27.94
C LEU A 313 4.01 -8.03 -26.61
N SER A 314 3.71 -8.96 -25.70
CA SER A 314 3.36 -8.67 -24.32
C SER A 314 4.61 -8.66 -23.42
N TRP A 315 4.45 -8.17 -22.19
CA TRP A 315 5.48 -8.25 -21.16
C TRP A 315 5.94 -9.69 -20.89
N ASN A 316 4.99 -10.63 -20.85
CA ASN A 316 5.29 -12.04 -20.62
C ASN A 316 6.11 -12.64 -21.75
N ASP A 317 5.86 -12.25 -23.01
CA ASP A 317 6.64 -12.72 -24.14
C ASP A 317 8.12 -12.31 -24.02
N LEU A 318 8.40 -11.10 -23.52
CA LEU A 318 9.77 -10.64 -23.27
C LEU A 318 10.48 -11.46 -22.21
N LEU A 319 9.76 -11.91 -21.17
CA LEU A 319 10.28 -12.78 -20.14
C LEU A 319 10.60 -14.19 -20.69
N TYR A 320 9.68 -14.77 -21.47
CA TYR A 320 9.89 -16.11 -22.07
C TYR A 320 10.87 -16.12 -23.26
N MET A 321 11.10 -14.98 -23.89
CA MET A 321 12.18 -14.83 -24.88
C MET A 321 13.56 -14.61 -24.24
N GLY A 322 13.62 -14.47 -22.91
CA GLY A 322 14.85 -14.22 -22.18
C GLY A 322 15.49 -12.86 -22.45
N VAL A 323 14.72 -11.91 -22.94
CA VAL A 323 15.17 -10.53 -23.18
C VAL A 323 15.19 -9.74 -21.88
N ILE A 324 14.19 -9.99 -21.03
CA ILE A 324 14.07 -9.44 -19.66
C ILE A 324 14.13 -10.59 -18.67
N GLU A 325 14.80 -10.36 -17.57
CA GLU A 325 14.94 -11.31 -16.48
C GLU A 325 14.48 -10.68 -15.18
N LEU A 326 13.82 -11.45 -14.31
CA LEU A 326 13.41 -11.03 -12.98
C LEU A 326 14.42 -11.54 -11.97
N VAL A 327 15.11 -10.62 -11.29
CA VAL A 327 16.15 -10.97 -10.32
C VAL A 327 15.73 -10.58 -8.91
N ASP A 328 15.95 -11.48 -7.94
CA ASP A 328 15.82 -11.18 -6.51
C ASP A 328 17.13 -10.58 -5.95
N ALA A 329 17.11 -10.19 -4.68
CA ALA A 329 18.24 -9.51 -4.06
C ALA A 329 19.47 -10.43 -3.94
N ASN A 330 19.28 -11.74 -3.70
CA ASN A 330 20.39 -12.68 -3.62
C ASN A 330 21.01 -12.93 -5.00
N GLU A 331 20.18 -13.18 -6.02
CA GLU A 331 20.65 -13.41 -7.38
C GLU A 331 21.38 -12.19 -7.96
N GLU A 332 20.95 -10.99 -7.58
CA GLU A 332 21.57 -9.75 -8.04
C GLU A 332 23.04 -9.64 -7.62
N GLU A 333 23.45 -10.26 -6.51
CA GLU A 333 24.87 -10.31 -6.11
C GLU A 333 25.75 -11.04 -7.13
N ASN A 334 25.16 -11.94 -7.93
CA ASN A 334 25.87 -12.60 -9.04
C ASN A 334 25.80 -11.79 -10.35
N CYS A 335 25.18 -10.62 -10.36
CA CYS A 335 24.94 -9.83 -11.56
C CYS A 335 25.73 -8.52 -11.54
N TYR A 336 26.18 -8.09 -12.72
CA TYR A 336 26.71 -6.75 -12.93
C TYR A 336 25.71 -5.96 -13.78
N VAL A 337 24.96 -5.06 -13.15
CA VAL A 337 23.90 -4.28 -13.80
C VAL A 337 24.43 -2.91 -14.20
N ALA A 338 24.41 -2.58 -15.48
CA ALA A 338 24.74 -1.24 -15.98
C ALA A 338 23.50 -0.31 -15.87
N ILE A 339 23.72 0.95 -15.57
CA ILE A 339 22.65 1.96 -15.50
C ILE A 339 22.42 2.62 -16.87
N ASP A 340 23.52 2.90 -17.61
CA ASP A 340 23.48 3.63 -18.87
C ASP A 340 23.87 2.67 -20.04
N PRO A 341 23.05 2.55 -21.08
CA PRO A 341 23.38 1.72 -22.24
C PRO A 341 24.66 2.17 -22.97
N LYS A 342 25.05 3.42 -22.83
CA LYS A 342 26.30 3.96 -23.43
C LYS A 342 27.56 3.52 -22.69
N LYS A 343 27.44 3.06 -21.46
CA LYS A 343 28.56 2.63 -20.60
C LYS A 343 28.65 1.13 -20.43
N LEU A 344 28.13 0.36 -21.39
CA LEU A 344 28.20 -1.10 -21.36
C LEU A 344 29.65 -1.58 -21.59
N GLU A 345 30.13 -2.39 -20.68
CA GLU A 345 31.44 -3.06 -20.73
C GLU A 345 31.24 -4.58 -20.79
N ALA A 346 32.29 -5.33 -21.12
CA ALA A 346 32.24 -6.79 -21.21
C ALA A 346 31.87 -7.49 -19.91
N LYS A 347 32.12 -6.85 -18.74
CA LYS A 347 31.74 -7.40 -17.43
C LYS A 347 30.24 -7.31 -17.12
N HIS A 348 29.50 -6.44 -17.81
CA HIS A 348 28.08 -6.24 -17.51
C HIS A 348 27.24 -7.41 -18.03
N THR A 349 26.45 -7.98 -17.13
CA THR A 349 25.52 -9.08 -17.45
C THR A 349 24.12 -8.59 -17.74
N HIS A 350 23.75 -7.44 -17.18
CA HIS A 350 22.42 -6.85 -17.29
C HIS A 350 22.47 -5.33 -17.47
N LEU A 351 21.36 -4.77 -17.95
CA LEU A 351 21.14 -3.33 -18.10
C LEU A 351 19.84 -2.95 -17.41
N GLU A 352 19.84 -1.81 -16.74
CA GLU A 352 18.65 -1.21 -16.13
C GLU A 352 17.64 -0.78 -17.20
N ILE A 353 16.34 -1.06 -17.00
CA ILE A 353 15.29 -0.67 -17.93
C ILE A 353 15.07 0.84 -17.86
N PHE A 354 14.87 1.33 -16.66
CA PHE A 354 14.59 2.74 -16.39
C PHE A 354 15.10 3.12 -14.99
N PRO A 355 16.20 3.86 -14.90
CA PRO A 355 16.83 4.16 -13.60
C PRO A 355 15.90 4.82 -12.59
N SER A 356 15.03 5.73 -13.01
CA SER A 356 14.08 6.41 -12.11
C SER A 356 12.99 5.48 -11.56
N ALA A 357 12.87 4.25 -12.08
CA ALA A 357 11.94 3.25 -11.56
C ALA A 357 12.29 2.73 -10.15
N ILE A 358 13.44 3.13 -9.59
CA ILE A 358 13.77 2.91 -8.18
C ILE A 358 12.84 3.66 -7.23
N LEU A 359 12.22 4.74 -7.71
CA LEU A 359 11.26 5.54 -6.95
C LEU A 359 9.91 4.81 -6.85
N GLY A 360 9.21 5.02 -5.74
CA GLY A 360 7.82 4.59 -5.58
C GLY A 360 6.83 5.55 -6.23
N VAL A 361 5.54 5.25 -6.14
CA VAL A 361 4.48 6.05 -6.76
C VAL A 361 4.51 7.50 -6.27
N GLY A 362 4.62 7.72 -4.96
CA GLY A 362 4.62 9.07 -4.38
C GLY A 362 5.87 9.89 -4.70
N ALA A 363 7.03 9.25 -4.81
CA ALA A 363 8.30 9.94 -5.10
C ALA A 363 8.51 10.17 -6.60
N SER A 364 7.94 9.35 -7.45
CA SER A 364 8.15 9.41 -8.90
C SER A 364 7.46 10.58 -9.61
N ILE A 365 6.52 11.25 -8.93
CA ILE A 365 5.86 12.46 -9.44
C ILE A 365 6.67 13.73 -9.22
N ILE A 366 7.71 13.67 -8.39
CA ILE A 366 8.56 14.82 -8.07
C ILE A 366 9.44 15.13 -9.29
N PRO A 367 9.37 16.34 -9.87
CA PRO A 367 10.28 16.72 -10.93
C PRO A 367 11.66 17.03 -10.35
N TYR A 368 12.71 16.59 -11.04
CA TYR A 368 14.12 16.79 -10.65
C TYR A 368 14.42 16.39 -9.19
N PRO A 369 14.03 15.17 -8.75
CA PRO A 369 14.20 14.77 -7.36
C PRO A 369 15.67 14.65 -6.92
N GLU A 370 16.59 14.40 -7.86
CA GLU A 370 18.04 14.32 -7.65
C GLU A 370 18.65 15.67 -7.28
N HIS A 371 17.97 16.77 -7.58
CA HIS A 371 18.38 18.13 -7.22
C HIS A 371 17.82 18.63 -5.89
N ASN A 372 17.07 17.81 -5.20
CA ASN A 372 16.52 18.13 -3.89
C ASN A 372 17.27 17.40 -2.78
N GLN A 373 17.26 17.98 -1.59
CA GLN A 373 17.68 17.28 -0.39
C GLN A 373 16.74 16.08 -0.12
N SER A 374 17.33 14.93 0.22
CA SER A 374 16.60 13.67 0.42
C SER A 374 15.37 13.75 1.35
N PRO A 375 15.43 14.42 2.54
CA PRO A 375 14.24 14.59 3.39
C PRO A 375 13.09 15.32 2.70
N ARG A 376 13.39 16.24 1.77
CA ARG A 376 12.36 16.99 1.04
C ARG A 376 11.58 16.13 0.08
N ASN A 377 12.22 15.18 -0.57
CA ASN A 377 11.55 14.17 -1.39
C ASN A 377 10.66 13.27 -0.54
N THR A 378 11.08 12.92 0.66
CA THR A 378 10.26 12.17 1.63
C THR A 378 9.02 12.95 2.05
N TYR A 379 9.17 14.24 2.37
CA TYR A 379 8.05 15.11 2.73
C TYR A 379 7.07 15.27 1.59
N GLU A 380 7.56 15.49 0.38
CA GLU A 380 6.68 15.59 -0.79
C GLU A 380 5.93 14.28 -1.06
N SER A 381 6.59 13.13 -0.95
CA SER A 381 5.94 11.82 -1.09
C SER A 381 4.80 11.62 -0.10
N ALA A 382 4.87 12.22 1.09
CA ALA A 382 3.78 12.22 2.07
C ALA A 382 2.70 13.25 1.74
N MET A 383 3.08 14.46 1.30
CA MET A 383 2.15 15.55 0.99
C MET A 383 1.34 15.30 -0.28
N ALA A 384 1.95 14.72 -1.31
CA ALA A 384 1.27 14.36 -2.54
C ALA A 384 0.06 13.43 -2.32
N LYS A 385 0.10 12.57 -1.31
CA LYS A 385 -1.03 11.71 -0.91
C LYS A 385 -2.17 12.48 -0.25
N GLN A 386 -1.92 13.70 0.22
CA GLN A 386 -2.90 14.58 0.87
C GLN A 386 -3.42 15.67 -0.09
N SER A 387 -2.86 15.75 -1.30
CA SER A 387 -3.28 16.73 -2.29
C SER A 387 -4.70 16.45 -2.77
N LEU A 388 -5.46 17.52 -3.02
CA LEU A 388 -6.84 17.43 -3.46
C LEU A 388 -6.91 17.32 -4.98
N GLY A 389 -7.74 16.41 -5.47
CA GLY A 389 -7.94 16.15 -6.88
C GLY A 389 -9.18 15.28 -7.07
N PHE A 390 -9.09 14.28 -7.93
CA PHE A 390 -10.15 13.27 -8.09
C PHE A 390 -9.84 12.06 -7.20
N SER A 391 -10.69 11.77 -6.22
CA SER A 391 -10.51 10.64 -5.31
C SER A 391 -10.83 9.29 -5.98
N THR A 392 -11.77 9.29 -6.92
CA THR A 392 -12.23 8.10 -7.64
C THR A 392 -12.86 8.49 -8.99
N PRO A 393 -12.73 7.66 -10.04
CA PRO A 393 -13.41 7.90 -11.32
C PRO A 393 -14.95 7.85 -11.20
N LEU A 394 -15.48 7.17 -10.19
CA LEU A 394 -16.92 7.01 -9.95
C LEU A 394 -17.44 7.98 -8.89
N MET A 395 -17.08 9.25 -8.99
CA MET A 395 -17.48 10.29 -8.03
C MET A 395 -18.98 10.33 -7.76
N ASN A 396 -19.80 10.25 -8.81
CA ASN A 396 -21.26 10.36 -8.69
C ASN A 396 -21.90 9.16 -8.01
N ALA A 397 -21.35 7.97 -8.18
CA ALA A 397 -21.82 6.72 -7.59
C ALA A 397 -21.19 6.41 -6.23
N SER A 398 -20.14 7.13 -5.85
CA SER A 398 -19.41 6.88 -4.62
C SER A 398 -20.20 7.31 -3.38
N THR A 399 -20.22 6.43 -2.38
CA THR A 399 -20.86 6.66 -1.08
C THR A 399 -19.84 6.78 0.05
N TYR A 400 -18.60 7.18 -0.23
CA TYR A 400 -17.61 7.44 0.81
C TYR A 400 -18.03 8.60 1.70
N VAL A 401 -17.83 8.45 3.01
CA VAL A 401 -18.29 9.42 4.03
C VAL A 401 -17.73 10.81 3.82
N ARG A 402 -16.48 10.91 3.36
CA ARG A 402 -15.83 12.19 3.06
C ARG A 402 -15.14 12.09 1.71
N GLN A 403 -15.33 13.13 0.90
CA GLN A 403 -14.64 13.29 -0.37
C GLN A 403 -14.26 14.74 -0.59
N HIS A 404 -13.09 14.95 -1.15
CA HIS A 404 -12.65 16.25 -1.62
C HIS A 404 -12.44 16.17 -3.12
N PHE A 405 -12.78 17.25 -3.79
CA PHE A 405 -12.71 17.35 -5.23
C PHE A 405 -12.22 18.74 -5.62
N MET A 406 -11.16 18.83 -6.40
CA MET A 406 -10.68 20.10 -6.94
C MET A 406 -11.46 20.46 -8.20
N LEU A 407 -11.98 21.69 -8.27
CA LEU A 407 -12.85 22.12 -9.37
C LEU A 407 -12.11 22.29 -10.70
N TYR A 408 -10.92 22.84 -10.66
CA TYR A 408 -10.15 23.19 -11.86
C TYR A 408 -8.73 22.58 -11.80
N PRO A 409 -8.60 21.26 -11.69
CA PRO A 409 -7.29 20.64 -11.65
C PRO A 409 -6.61 20.77 -13.02
N GLN A 410 -5.28 20.92 -13.00
CA GLN A 410 -4.48 21.09 -14.20
C GLN A 410 -3.35 20.08 -14.24
N THR A 411 -3.04 19.58 -15.43
CA THR A 411 -1.83 18.78 -15.64
C THR A 411 -0.59 19.65 -15.45
N PRO A 412 0.46 19.15 -14.78
CA PRO A 412 1.65 19.94 -14.55
C PRO A 412 2.40 20.23 -15.87
N VAL A 413 2.87 21.45 -16.03
CA VAL A 413 3.64 21.89 -17.20
C VAL A 413 5.02 21.22 -17.25
N VAL A 414 5.61 20.96 -16.07
CA VAL A 414 6.78 20.10 -15.92
C VAL A 414 6.29 18.75 -15.39
N SER A 415 6.33 17.73 -16.21
CA SER A 415 5.82 16.39 -15.92
C SER A 415 6.97 15.39 -15.75
N THR A 416 6.68 14.24 -15.16
CA THR A 416 7.60 13.10 -15.13
C THR A 416 7.00 11.96 -15.96
N LYS A 417 7.84 11.08 -16.50
CA LYS A 417 7.38 9.89 -17.25
C LYS A 417 6.46 9.01 -16.41
N ALA A 418 6.68 8.97 -15.09
CA ALA A 418 5.86 8.21 -14.17
C ALA A 418 4.41 8.73 -14.10
N ILE A 419 4.18 10.03 -14.22
CA ILE A 419 2.83 10.62 -14.23
C ILE A 419 2.01 10.02 -15.36
N ASN A 420 2.58 9.96 -16.56
CA ASN A 420 1.91 9.40 -17.74
C ASN A 420 1.72 7.88 -17.63
N LEU A 421 2.74 7.17 -17.16
CA LEU A 421 2.69 5.71 -16.95
C LEU A 421 1.62 5.28 -15.94
N LEU A 422 1.40 6.09 -14.92
CA LEU A 422 0.41 5.83 -13.85
C LEU A 422 -0.99 6.38 -14.20
N GLY A 423 -1.16 7.10 -15.31
CA GLY A 423 -2.41 7.75 -15.70
C GLY A 423 -2.83 8.86 -14.72
N LEU A 424 -1.86 9.54 -14.13
CA LEU A 424 -2.09 10.67 -13.22
C LEU A 424 -2.35 11.97 -13.97
N ASP A 425 -1.97 12.06 -15.24
CA ASP A 425 -2.29 13.14 -16.16
C ASP A 425 -3.80 13.26 -16.41
N ASP A 426 -4.52 12.15 -16.47
CA ASP A 426 -5.99 12.13 -16.56
C ASP A 426 -6.67 12.54 -15.23
N ARG A 427 -5.94 12.53 -14.13
CA ARG A 427 -6.44 12.79 -12.77
C ARG A 427 -5.51 13.70 -11.98
N PRO A 428 -5.29 14.94 -12.46
CA PRO A 428 -4.36 15.86 -11.81
C PRO A 428 -4.84 16.25 -10.42
N THR A 429 -3.89 16.53 -9.52
CA THR A 429 -4.14 16.87 -8.11
C THR A 429 -3.59 18.24 -7.73
N GLY A 430 -3.55 19.17 -8.64
CA GLY A 430 -3.01 20.49 -8.41
C GLY A 430 -3.32 21.45 -9.55
N GLN A 431 -2.72 22.62 -9.48
CA GLN A 431 -2.84 23.68 -10.46
C GLN A 431 -1.47 24.31 -10.74
N ASN A 432 -1.27 24.79 -11.96
CA ASN A 432 -0.11 25.58 -12.31
C ASN A 432 -0.35 27.02 -11.88
N ALA A 433 0.60 27.61 -11.14
CA ALA A 433 0.52 28.97 -10.65
C ALA A 433 1.73 29.80 -11.11
N VAL A 434 1.52 31.07 -11.35
CA VAL A 434 2.60 32.03 -11.53
C VAL A 434 3.11 32.42 -10.15
N VAL A 435 4.36 32.06 -9.84
CA VAL A 435 4.95 32.25 -8.52
C VAL A 435 5.98 33.38 -8.57
N ALA A 436 5.86 34.34 -7.68
CA ALA A 436 6.91 35.33 -7.43
C ALA A 436 7.68 34.97 -6.16
N VAL A 437 9.01 34.99 -6.25
CA VAL A 437 9.91 34.70 -5.13
C VAL A 437 10.44 36.04 -4.60
N LEU A 438 9.74 36.58 -3.60
CA LEU A 438 10.11 37.85 -2.96
C LEU A 438 9.56 37.91 -1.53
N PRO A 439 10.21 38.64 -0.60
CA PRO A 439 9.61 38.98 0.68
C PRO A 439 8.51 40.04 0.45
N PHE A 440 7.31 39.77 1.00
CA PHE A 440 6.19 40.68 0.85
C PHE A 440 5.75 41.21 2.21
N GLU A 441 6.21 42.38 2.60
CA GLU A 441 5.86 43.12 3.83
C GLU A 441 5.82 42.29 5.13
N GLY A 442 6.53 41.17 5.17
CA GLY A 442 6.58 40.27 6.32
C GLY A 442 5.44 39.24 6.38
N TYR A 443 4.46 39.27 5.48
CA TYR A 443 3.31 38.36 5.49
C TYR A 443 3.62 36.96 4.92
N ASN A 444 4.80 36.74 4.36
CA ASN A 444 5.25 35.45 3.86
C ASN A 444 6.53 34.95 4.55
N ILE A 445 6.77 35.36 5.78
CA ILE A 445 7.88 34.86 6.62
C ILE A 445 7.47 33.51 7.26
N GLU A 446 8.46 32.69 7.62
CA GLU A 446 8.28 31.38 8.33
C GLU A 446 7.25 30.45 7.67
N ASP A 447 7.42 30.20 6.37
CA ASP A 447 6.56 29.31 5.59
C ASP A 447 5.13 29.83 5.31
N ALA A 448 4.88 31.10 5.55
CA ALA A 448 3.65 31.72 5.07
C ALA A 448 3.76 32.03 3.57
N VAL A 449 2.64 31.95 2.88
CA VAL A 449 2.48 32.33 1.47
C VAL A 449 1.42 33.39 1.33
N VAL A 450 1.60 34.28 0.37
CA VAL A 450 0.61 35.32 0.07
C VAL A 450 -0.05 35.01 -1.27
N PHE A 451 -1.37 35.03 -1.30
CA PHE A 451 -2.15 34.76 -2.50
C PHE A 451 -2.76 36.03 -3.08
N ASN A 452 -2.81 36.06 -4.40
CA ASN A 452 -3.59 37.04 -5.13
C ASN A 452 -5.09 36.71 -5.03
N LYS A 453 -5.86 37.57 -4.41
CA LYS A 453 -7.29 37.40 -4.21
C LYS A 453 -8.05 37.23 -5.53
N SER A 454 -7.69 37.98 -6.55
CA SER A 454 -8.34 37.86 -7.86
C SER A 454 -8.08 36.53 -8.53
N SER A 455 -6.93 35.88 -8.27
CA SER A 455 -6.68 34.52 -8.75
C SER A 455 -7.53 33.49 -8.01
N VAL A 456 -7.73 33.67 -6.70
CA VAL A 456 -8.64 32.85 -5.89
C VAL A 456 -10.09 33.02 -6.35
N ASP A 457 -10.51 34.26 -6.63
CA ASP A 457 -11.85 34.55 -7.14
C ASP A 457 -12.08 33.92 -8.52
N ARG A 458 -11.06 33.82 -9.36
CA ARG A 458 -11.09 33.12 -10.65
C ARG A 458 -11.05 31.60 -10.54
N GLY A 459 -10.81 31.03 -9.35
CA GLY A 459 -10.91 29.59 -9.09
C GLY A 459 -9.61 28.90 -8.67
N LEU A 460 -8.53 29.63 -8.39
CA LEU A 460 -7.31 29.05 -7.85
C LEU A 460 -7.61 28.39 -6.50
N GLY A 461 -7.27 27.10 -6.37
CA GLY A 461 -7.44 26.32 -5.14
C GLY A 461 -8.88 26.03 -4.74
N ARG A 462 -9.87 26.34 -5.56
CA ARG A 462 -11.28 26.11 -5.24
C ARG A 462 -11.63 24.64 -5.24
N THR A 463 -12.32 24.16 -4.18
CA THR A 463 -12.64 22.74 -3.99
C THR A 463 -14.08 22.54 -3.55
N PHE A 464 -14.64 21.36 -3.84
CA PHE A 464 -15.84 20.86 -3.21
C PHE A 464 -15.48 19.86 -2.11
N PHE A 465 -16.18 19.97 -1.01
CA PHE A 465 -16.18 18.98 0.06
C PHE A 465 -17.54 18.29 0.09
N TYR A 466 -17.54 16.97 -0.03
CA TYR A 466 -18.72 16.14 0.07
C TYR A 466 -18.69 15.36 1.37
N ARG A 467 -19.84 15.37 2.06
CA ARG A 467 -20.07 14.52 3.21
C ARG A 467 -21.38 13.76 3.04
N ILE A 468 -21.33 12.46 3.40
CA ILE A 468 -22.52 11.62 3.44
C ILE A 468 -22.95 11.44 4.88
N TYR A 469 -24.23 11.71 5.12
CA TYR A 469 -24.94 11.39 6.34
C TYR A 469 -25.85 10.21 6.06
N GLU A 470 -25.82 9.22 6.96
CA GLU A 470 -26.61 8.01 6.78
C GLU A 470 -27.41 7.66 8.03
N ALA A 471 -28.58 7.09 7.83
CA ALA A 471 -29.41 6.53 8.88
C ALA A 471 -30.11 5.26 8.37
N GLU A 472 -30.13 4.23 9.22
CA GLU A 472 -30.79 2.96 8.97
C GLU A 472 -31.93 2.76 9.96
N ALA A 473 -33.04 2.21 9.50
CA ALA A 473 -34.14 1.80 10.34
C ALA A 473 -33.82 0.45 11.00
N LYS A 474 -33.53 0.47 12.29
CA LYS A 474 -33.25 -0.73 13.08
C LYS A 474 -34.52 -1.36 13.60
N GLN A 475 -34.52 -2.68 13.68
CA GLN A 475 -35.56 -3.45 14.35
C GLN A 475 -35.09 -3.85 15.75
N TYR A 476 -35.94 -3.63 16.73
CA TYR A 476 -35.66 -3.92 18.14
C TYR A 476 -36.41 -5.18 18.61
N PRO A 477 -35.98 -5.81 19.72
CA PRO A 477 -36.73 -6.89 20.36
C PRO A 477 -38.17 -6.44 20.66
N GLY A 478 -39.13 -7.33 20.44
CA GLY A 478 -40.55 -7.00 20.58
C GLY A 478 -41.23 -6.47 19.32
N GLY A 479 -40.53 -6.48 18.17
CA GLY A 479 -41.10 -6.08 16.88
C GLY A 479 -41.15 -4.58 16.63
N MET A 480 -40.67 -3.75 17.57
CA MET A 480 -40.59 -2.30 17.41
C MET A 480 -39.52 -1.94 16.35
N LYS A 481 -39.79 -0.87 15.58
CA LYS A 481 -38.89 -0.39 14.53
C LYS A 481 -38.67 1.11 14.64
N ASP A 482 -37.53 1.56 14.12
CA ASP A 482 -37.31 2.97 13.82
C ASP A 482 -38.23 3.40 12.67
N ASN A 483 -38.82 4.58 12.79
CA ASN A 483 -39.61 5.18 11.72
C ASN A 483 -38.87 6.37 11.12
N PHE A 484 -38.90 6.45 9.78
CA PHE A 484 -38.53 7.69 9.08
C PHE A 484 -39.79 8.50 8.87
N GLU A 485 -39.85 9.67 9.48
CA GLU A 485 -41.00 10.55 9.48
C GLU A 485 -40.55 11.98 9.82
N LEU A 486 -41.39 12.94 9.53
CA LEU A 486 -41.27 14.31 10.01
C LEU A 486 -41.70 14.34 11.49
N PRO A 487 -40.77 14.53 12.46
CA PRO A 487 -41.16 14.63 13.86
C PRO A 487 -42.06 15.83 14.12
N GLN A 488 -43.25 15.63 14.71
CA GLN A 488 -44.22 16.66 15.05
C GLN A 488 -44.19 16.98 16.54
N ALA A 489 -44.42 18.26 16.89
CA ALA A 489 -44.41 18.71 18.28
C ALA A 489 -45.46 18.01 19.17
N ASP A 490 -46.61 17.67 18.58
CA ASP A 490 -47.74 17.04 19.29
C ASP A 490 -47.63 15.54 19.47
N ALA A 491 -46.63 14.90 18.88
CA ALA A 491 -46.51 13.44 18.82
C ALA A 491 -45.82 12.80 20.03
N ASN A 492 -45.73 13.44 21.19
CA ASN A 492 -45.08 12.89 22.40
C ASN A 492 -43.64 12.37 22.16
N ILE A 493 -42.84 13.10 21.38
CA ILE A 493 -41.48 12.74 21.01
C ILE A 493 -40.49 13.35 21.99
N ARG A 494 -39.74 12.50 22.72
CA ARG A 494 -38.70 12.98 23.61
C ARG A 494 -37.49 13.45 22.82
N GLY A 495 -37.00 14.66 23.11
CA GLY A 495 -35.82 15.23 22.44
C GLY A 495 -36.14 15.97 21.15
N TYR A 496 -37.38 16.37 20.93
CA TYR A 496 -37.80 17.24 19.83
C TYR A 496 -37.01 18.54 19.79
N ARG A 497 -36.43 18.90 18.63
CA ARG A 497 -35.47 20.01 18.51
C ARG A 497 -36.09 21.34 18.05
N GLY A 498 -37.42 21.39 17.92
CA GLY A 498 -38.18 22.55 17.48
C GLY A 498 -38.40 22.58 15.96
N GLU A 499 -39.52 23.17 15.53
CA GLU A 499 -39.97 23.19 14.11
C GLU A 499 -38.91 23.73 13.14
N LYS A 500 -38.11 24.71 13.57
CA LYS A 500 -37.07 25.32 12.73
C LYS A 500 -36.02 24.31 12.27
N ALA A 501 -35.72 23.31 13.10
CA ALA A 501 -34.71 22.30 12.77
C ALA A 501 -35.18 21.33 11.68
N TYR A 502 -36.49 21.09 11.59
CA TYR A 502 -37.09 20.13 10.64
C TYR A 502 -37.71 20.79 9.41
N ARG A 503 -37.61 22.11 9.26
CA ARG A 503 -38.28 22.92 8.21
C ARG A 503 -38.02 22.46 6.78
N LEU A 504 -36.90 21.75 6.53
CA LEU A 504 -36.46 21.31 5.21
C LEU A 504 -36.80 19.85 4.93
N LEU A 505 -37.44 19.15 5.89
CA LEU A 505 -37.80 17.73 5.73
C LEU A 505 -39.14 17.60 4.99
N GLU A 506 -39.25 16.56 4.18
CA GLU A 506 -40.48 16.05 3.61
C GLU A 506 -41.20 15.10 4.58
N GLN A 507 -42.43 14.72 4.27
CA GLN A 507 -43.24 13.85 5.15
C GLN A 507 -42.62 12.46 5.37
N ASP A 508 -41.83 11.98 4.43
CA ASP A 508 -41.14 10.70 4.50
C ASP A 508 -39.87 10.73 5.38
N GLY A 509 -39.56 11.90 5.97
CA GLY A 509 -38.39 12.10 6.81
C GLY A 509 -37.10 12.40 6.05
N ALA A 510 -37.10 12.52 4.73
CA ALA A 510 -35.95 12.95 3.94
C ALA A 510 -35.91 14.46 3.79
N ILE A 511 -34.74 15.03 3.65
CA ILE A 511 -34.58 16.44 3.29
C ILE A 511 -34.82 16.66 1.80
N MET A 512 -35.31 17.83 1.46
CA MET A 512 -35.53 18.26 0.07
C MET A 512 -34.20 18.30 -0.69
N HIS A 513 -34.23 17.84 -1.94
CA HIS A 513 -33.08 17.93 -2.83
C HIS A 513 -32.73 19.40 -3.12
N GLU A 514 -31.46 19.72 -3.27
CA GLU A 514 -30.91 21.08 -3.48
C GLU A 514 -31.21 22.09 -2.35
N ALA A 515 -31.67 21.62 -1.19
CA ALA A 515 -31.86 22.48 -0.04
C ALA A 515 -30.54 23.02 0.50
N VAL A 516 -30.49 24.31 0.80
CA VAL A 516 -29.37 24.94 1.50
C VAL A 516 -29.49 24.66 2.98
N VAL A 517 -28.45 24.01 3.55
CA VAL A 517 -28.42 23.57 4.94
C VAL A 517 -27.31 24.26 5.72
N ASN A 518 -27.59 24.52 6.97
CA ASN A 518 -26.66 25.09 7.93
C ASN A 518 -26.46 24.15 9.11
N GLY A 519 -25.42 24.40 9.91
CA GLY A 519 -25.15 23.59 11.10
C GLY A 519 -26.35 23.53 12.04
N GLY A 520 -26.81 22.31 12.35
CA GLY A 520 -27.96 22.06 13.20
C GLY A 520 -29.27 21.74 12.46
N ASP A 521 -29.39 22.02 11.16
CA ASP A 521 -30.54 21.59 10.35
C ASP A 521 -30.58 20.05 10.27
N ILE A 522 -31.78 19.48 10.30
CA ILE A 522 -31.99 18.05 10.22
C ILE A 522 -32.05 17.58 8.77
N LEU A 523 -31.29 16.56 8.46
CA LEU A 523 -31.20 15.93 7.13
C LEU A 523 -32.10 14.69 7.01
N ILE A 524 -32.17 13.91 8.09
CA ILE A 524 -32.96 12.67 8.13
C ILE A 524 -33.78 12.69 9.41
N GLY A 525 -35.10 12.78 9.27
CA GLY A 525 -36.06 12.66 10.37
C GLY A 525 -36.24 11.19 10.75
N ARG A 526 -35.87 10.82 11.95
CA ARG A 526 -36.01 9.46 12.46
C ARG A 526 -36.45 9.47 13.90
N THR A 527 -37.46 8.66 14.20
CA THR A 527 -37.90 8.41 15.58
C THR A 527 -37.66 6.97 15.94
N SER A 528 -37.17 6.72 17.14
CA SER A 528 -36.87 5.41 17.69
C SER A 528 -37.76 5.09 18.89
N PRO A 529 -38.05 3.82 19.18
CA PRO A 529 -38.76 3.44 20.39
C PRO A 529 -37.97 3.83 21.66
N PRO A 530 -38.63 3.96 22.82
CA PRO A 530 -37.96 4.28 24.09
C PRO A 530 -36.97 3.17 24.50
N ARG A 531 -35.99 3.49 25.34
CA ARG A 531 -35.10 2.49 25.91
C ARG A 531 -35.83 1.73 27.02
N PHE A 532 -35.58 0.42 27.10
CA PHE A 532 -36.26 -0.52 28.02
C PHE A 532 -36.21 -0.08 29.51
N MET A 533 -35.24 0.68 29.95
CA MET A 533 -35.14 1.18 31.34
C MET A 533 -35.86 2.52 31.59
N GLU A 534 -36.43 3.15 30.59
CA GLU A 534 -37.14 4.44 30.72
C GLU A 534 -38.66 4.24 30.85
N GLU A 535 -39.17 3.03 30.68
CA GLU A 535 -40.62 2.71 30.75
C GLU A 535 -41.21 2.68 32.17
N TYR A 536 -40.37 2.68 33.21
CA TYR A 536 -40.80 2.48 34.60
C TYR A 536 -40.79 3.75 35.50
N LYS A 537 -40.99 4.91 34.94
CA LYS A 537 -41.42 6.04 35.78
C LYS A 537 -42.94 6.12 35.75
N GLU A 538 -43.51 5.64 36.85
CA GLU A 538 -44.93 5.53 37.13
C GLU A 538 -45.70 6.82 36.91
N PHE A 539 -46.96 6.64 36.45
CA PHE A 539 -48.07 7.62 36.52
C PHE A 539 -48.12 8.78 35.52
N GLU A 540 -47.87 8.54 34.22
CA GLU A 540 -48.59 9.35 33.24
C GLU A 540 -49.20 8.46 32.15
N VAL A 541 -50.53 8.46 32.09
CA VAL A 541 -51.36 7.72 31.12
C VAL A 541 -51.32 8.45 29.77
N LYS A 542 -50.18 8.39 29.11
CA LYS A 542 -50.08 8.75 27.68
C LYS A 542 -49.16 7.71 27.02
N GLY A 543 -49.62 7.18 25.87
CA GLY A 543 -49.01 6.08 25.16
C GLY A 543 -47.49 6.19 24.95
N PRO A 544 -46.85 5.12 24.45
CA PRO A 544 -45.39 5.01 24.41
C PRO A 544 -44.77 6.18 23.67
N TYR A 545 -43.91 6.94 24.37
CA TYR A 545 -43.21 7.97 23.67
C TYR A 545 -42.17 7.41 22.73
N ARG A 546 -41.99 8.03 21.59
CA ARG A 546 -40.84 7.82 20.73
C ARG A 546 -39.76 8.82 21.09
N ARG A 547 -38.50 8.52 20.72
CA ARG A 547 -37.36 9.44 20.87
C ARG A 547 -36.95 9.96 19.53
N ASP A 548 -36.57 11.23 19.46
CA ASP A 548 -35.91 11.80 18.30
C ASP A 548 -34.48 11.24 18.19
N THR A 549 -34.22 10.57 17.07
CA THR A 549 -32.91 10.06 16.68
C THR A 549 -32.53 10.56 15.30
N SER A 550 -33.08 11.69 14.92
CA SER A 550 -32.84 12.38 13.65
C SER A 550 -31.37 12.73 13.48
N VAL A 551 -30.89 12.64 12.25
CA VAL A 551 -29.53 12.97 11.86
C VAL A 551 -29.52 14.39 11.29
N GLY A 552 -28.70 15.24 11.88
CA GLY A 552 -28.55 16.64 11.47
C GLY A 552 -27.15 16.97 10.97
N VAL A 553 -27.02 18.11 10.32
CA VAL A 553 -25.76 18.70 9.90
C VAL A 553 -24.93 19.05 11.12
N ARG A 554 -23.63 18.82 11.06
CA ARG A 554 -22.71 19.18 12.14
C ARG A 554 -22.68 20.68 12.35
N PRO A 555 -22.50 21.17 13.59
CA PRO A 555 -22.59 22.61 13.90
C PRO A 555 -21.68 23.53 13.07
N SER A 556 -20.53 23.00 12.63
CA SER A 556 -19.52 23.75 11.85
C SER A 556 -19.60 23.53 10.35
N GLU A 557 -20.59 22.82 9.85
CA GLU A 557 -20.71 22.47 8.44
C GLU A 557 -21.94 23.15 7.84
N ASN A 558 -21.78 23.63 6.62
CA ASN A 558 -22.84 24.23 5.80
C ASN A 558 -22.77 23.59 4.42
N GLY A 559 -23.79 23.77 3.61
CA GLY A 559 -23.72 23.30 2.24
C GLY A 559 -25.07 23.20 1.56
N VAL A 560 -25.06 22.48 0.45
CA VAL A 560 -26.27 22.21 -0.36
C VAL A 560 -26.45 20.71 -0.44
N VAL A 561 -27.67 20.22 -0.32
CA VAL A 561 -28.01 18.82 -0.49
C VAL A 561 -27.85 18.44 -1.96
N ASP A 562 -26.82 17.61 -2.24
CA ASP A 562 -26.45 17.22 -3.60
C ASP A 562 -27.21 15.97 -4.08
N THR A 563 -27.40 15.00 -3.19
CA THR A 563 -28.08 13.75 -3.56
C THR A 563 -28.77 13.13 -2.35
N VAL A 564 -29.99 12.65 -2.56
CA VAL A 564 -30.76 11.88 -1.58
C VAL A 564 -30.93 10.46 -2.11
N ILE A 565 -30.37 9.47 -1.41
CA ILE A 565 -30.43 8.05 -1.79
C ILE A 565 -31.26 7.31 -0.76
N VAL A 566 -32.28 6.62 -1.23
CA VAL A 566 -33.12 5.71 -0.43
C VAL A 566 -32.84 4.30 -0.87
N THR A 567 -32.40 3.44 0.05
CA THR A 567 -32.03 2.07 -0.23
C THR A 567 -32.41 1.16 0.93
N GLN A 568 -32.09 -0.11 0.82
CA GLN A 568 -32.23 -1.10 1.90
C GLN A 568 -30.86 -1.51 2.42
N SER A 569 -30.76 -1.73 3.73
CA SER A 569 -29.57 -2.30 4.35
C SER A 569 -29.49 -3.81 4.11
N VAL A 570 -28.34 -4.39 4.43
CA VAL A 570 -28.13 -5.84 4.37
C VAL A 570 -29.12 -6.61 5.25
N GLU A 571 -29.61 -6.00 6.33
CA GLU A 571 -30.60 -6.56 7.25
C GLU A 571 -32.06 -6.33 6.79
N GLY A 572 -32.25 -5.71 5.61
CA GLY A 572 -33.56 -5.42 5.04
C GLY A 572 -34.25 -4.17 5.57
N GLY A 573 -33.58 -3.40 6.43
CA GLY A 573 -34.07 -2.11 6.94
C GLY A 573 -34.01 -1.00 5.87
N LYS A 574 -34.97 -0.06 5.90
CA LYS A 574 -34.91 1.15 5.06
C LYS A 574 -33.70 1.99 5.49
N MET A 575 -32.92 2.48 4.53
CA MET A 575 -31.72 3.29 4.76
C MET A 575 -31.76 4.53 3.91
N TYR A 576 -31.48 5.67 4.54
CA TYR A 576 -31.27 6.95 3.86
C TYR A 576 -29.79 7.31 3.86
N LYS A 577 -29.28 7.77 2.71
CA LYS A 577 -27.96 8.39 2.56
C LYS A 577 -28.11 9.73 1.89
N ILE A 578 -27.68 10.78 2.57
CA ILE A 578 -27.79 12.16 2.09
C ILE A 578 -26.38 12.71 1.92
N ARG A 579 -26.07 13.13 0.69
CA ARG A 579 -24.80 13.76 0.35
C ARG A 579 -24.97 15.27 0.35
N VAL A 580 -24.19 15.94 1.19
CA VAL A 580 -24.11 17.40 1.28
C VAL A 580 -22.83 17.87 0.64
N ARG A 581 -22.91 18.87 -0.22
CA ARG A 581 -21.80 19.51 -0.93
C ARG A 581 -21.54 20.89 -0.33
N ASP A 582 -20.29 21.13 0.05
CA ASP A 582 -19.80 22.42 0.51
C ASP A 582 -18.71 22.93 -0.44
N MET A 583 -18.83 24.19 -0.88
CA MET A 583 -17.82 24.82 -1.74
C MET A 583 -16.83 25.57 -0.87
N ARG A 584 -15.55 25.19 -0.96
CA ARG A 584 -14.47 25.79 -0.20
C ARG A 584 -13.59 26.65 -1.10
N ILE A 585 -13.39 27.88 -0.67
CA ILE A 585 -12.50 28.86 -1.28
C ILE A 585 -11.29 29.00 -0.37
N PRO A 586 -10.06 29.10 -0.89
CA PRO A 586 -8.88 29.28 -0.06
C PRO A 586 -9.00 30.45 0.91
N GLU A 587 -8.68 30.20 2.17
CA GLU A 587 -8.74 31.15 3.27
C GLU A 587 -7.38 31.27 3.96
N ILE A 588 -7.21 32.31 4.78
CA ILE A 588 -6.05 32.45 5.65
C ILE A 588 -5.99 31.26 6.60
N GLY A 589 -4.85 30.59 6.65
CA GLY A 589 -4.65 29.36 7.44
C GLY A 589 -4.69 28.08 6.62
N ASP A 590 -5.16 28.10 5.37
CA ASP A 590 -5.12 26.94 4.48
C ASP A 590 -3.69 26.61 4.07
N LYS A 591 -3.41 25.31 3.92
CA LYS A 591 -2.08 24.81 3.63
C LYS A 591 -1.93 24.47 2.15
N PHE A 592 -0.87 24.98 1.55
CA PHE A 592 -0.46 24.68 0.19
C PHE A 592 0.99 24.17 0.16
N ALA A 593 1.37 23.47 -0.88
CA ALA A 593 2.71 22.95 -1.05
C ALA A 593 3.11 22.90 -2.53
N SER A 594 4.40 23.07 -2.80
CA SER A 594 4.99 22.70 -4.08
C SER A 594 5.34 21.21 -4.10
N ARG A 595 5.70 20.66 -5.27
CA ARG A 595 6.12 19.25 -5.42
C ARG A 595 7.56 18.98 -4.90
N HIS A 596 8.09 19.83 -4.03
CA HIS A 596 9.47 19.77 -3.51
C HIS A 596 9.53 19.80 -1.98
N GLY A 597 8.44 19.42 -1.32
CA GLY A 597 8.42 19.42 0.14
C GLY A 597 8.41 20.81 0.77
N GLN A 598 8.05 21.84 0.03
CA GLN A 598 7.91 23.22 0.48
C GLN A 598 6.45 23.51 0.84
N LYS A 599 6.05 23.10 2.04
CA LYS A 599 4.72 23.40 2.57
C LYS A 599 4.66 24.83 3.08
N GLY A 600 3.54 25.51 2.83
CA GLY A 600 3.28 26.85 3.33
C GLY A 600 1.81 27.04 3.72
N VAL A 601 1.56 28.01 4.58
CA VAL A 601 0.23 28.37 5.04
C VAL A 601 -0.13 29.74 4.47
N VAL A 602 -1.37 29.92 4.00
CA VAL A 602 -1.85 31.21 3.51
C VAL A 602 -1.83 32.22 4.67
N GLY A 603 -0.94 33.20 4.59
CA GLY A 603 -0.79 34.27 5.58
C GLY A 603 -1.64 35.50 5.25
N MET A 604 -1.85 35.76 3.96
CA MET A 604 -2.63 36.91 3.50
C MET A 604 -3.22 36.67 2.11
N LEU A 605 -4.38 37.28 1.86
CA LEU A 605 -4.98 37.42 0.54
C LEU A 605 -4.90 38.91 0.15
N VAL A 606 -4.23 39.21 -0.94
CA VAL A 606 -3.96 40.59 -1.41
C VAL A 606 -4.74 40.86 -2.69
N ASN A 607 -5.33 42.03 -2.81
CA ASN A 607 -6.02 42.41 -4.04
C ASN A 607 -5.02 42.57 -5.19
N GLN A 608 -5.45 42.37 -6.41
CA GLN A 608 -4.56 42.38 -7.58
C GLN A 608 -3.85 43.73 -7.79
N GLU A 609 -4.48 44.84 -7.42
CA GLU A 609 -3.93 46.20 -7.52
C GLU A 609 -2.70 46.42 -6.64
N ASP A 610 -2.59 45.68 -5.51
CA ASP A 610 -1.52 45.80 -4.54
C ASP A 610 -0.40 44.75 -4.77
N VAL A 611 -0.55 43.90 -5.79
CA VAL A 611 0.43 42.83 -6.12
C VAL A 611 1.43 43.35 -7.16
N PRO A 612 2.72 43.03 -7.04
CA PRO A 612 3.74 43.41 -8.03
C PRO A 612 3.43 42.78 -9.41
N TYR A 613 3.83 43.45 -10.48
CA TYR A 613 3.65 42.96 -11.85
C TYR A 613 4.93 43.17 -12.69
N THR A 614 5.06 42.40 -13.75
CA THR A 614 6.18 42.54 -14.70
C THR A 614 5.90 43.61 -15.73
N GLU A 615 6.94 44.02 -16.49
CA GLU A 615 6.80 44.95 -17.61
C GLU A 615 5.78 44.50 -18.65
N ASP A 616 5.67 43.16 -18.83
CA ASP A 616 4.70 42.55 -19.74
C ASP A 616 3.28 42.44 -19.15
N GLY A 617 3.05 42.96 -17.95
CA GLY A 617 1.74 42.93 -17.27
C GLY A 617 1.38 41.60 -16.60
N VAL A 618 2.34 40.69 -16.42
CA VAL A 618 2.11 39.42 -15.72
C VAL A 618 2.05 39.66 -14.21
N VAL A 619 0.94 39.27 -13.60
CA VAL A 619 0.72 39.35 -12.14
C VAL A 619 0.87 37.98 -11.53
N PRO A 620 1.61 37.79 -10.43
CA PRO A 620 1.75 36.50 -9.77
C PRO A 620 0.44 36.08 -9.06
N ASP A 621 0.21 34.78 -9.01
CA ASP A 621 -0.86 34.16 -8.24
C ASP A 621 -0.47 33.94 -6.79
N ILE A 622 0.80 33.60 -6.57
CA ILE A 622 1.36 33.23 -5.26
C ILE A 622 2.71 33.94 -5.08
N MET A 623 2.95 34.49 -3.88
CA MET A 623 4.22 35.07 -3.48
C MET A 623 4.82 34.27 -2.33
N ILE A 624 6.03 33.76 -2.53
CA ILE A 624 6.77 32.95 -1.56
C ILE A 624 8.07 33.62 -1.14
N ASN A 625 8.49 33.33 0.10
CA ASN A 625 9.71 33.92 0.63
C ASN A 625 10.96 33.23 0.08
N PRO A 626 11.97 33.97 -0.40
CA PRO A 626 13.23 33.40 -0.89
C PRO A 626 14.04 32.68 0.20
N HIS A 627 13.89 33.03 1.48
CA HIS A 627 14.61 32.40 2.58
C HIS A 627 14.23 30.92 2.82
N ALA A 628 13.13 30.46 2.23
CA ALA A 628 12.75 29.05 2.26
C ALA A 628 13.70 28.11 1.48
N PHE A 629 14.47 28.65 0.54
CA PHE A 629 15.31 27.83 -0.37
C PHE A 629 16.69 27.47 0.17
N PRO A 630 17.49 28.41 0.72
CA PRO A 630 18.88 28.11 1.09
C PRO A 630 18.99 27.03 2.18
N SER A 631 18.13 27.10 3.20
CA SER A 631 18.15 26.15 4.32
C SER A 631 17.62 24.76 3.94
N ARG A 632 16.76 24.67 2.93
CA ARG A 632 16.10 23.44 2.52
C ARG A 632 16.72 22.78 1.30
N MET A 633 17.58 23.52 0.59
CA MET A 633 18.30 23.03 -0.58
C MET A 633 17.38 22.38 -1.64
N THR A 634 16.20 22.96 -1.88
CA THR A 634 15.24 22.47 -2.88
C THR A 634 15.50 23.06 -4.24
N VAL A 635 16.66 22.77 -4.81
CA VAL A 635 17.08 23.30 -6.13
C VAL A 635 16.15 22.82 -7.25
N GLY A 636 15.58 21.64 -7.12
CA GLY A 636 14.61 21.10 -8.07
C GLY A 636 13.40 22.01 -8.30
N GLN A 637 12.98 22.81 -7.31
CA GLN A 637 11.90 23.78 -7.46
C GLN A 637 12.28 24.93 -8.39
N PHE A 638 13.52 25.42 -8.35
CA PHE A 638 14.00 26.43 -9.30
C PHE A 638 14.09 25.85 -10.72
N MET A 639 14.56 24.61 -10.85
CA MET A 639 14.60 23.92 -12.13
C MET A 639 13.19 23.70 -12.69
N GLU A 640 12.23 23.34 -11.85
CA GLU A 640 10.83 23.25 -12.22
C GLU A 640 10.28 24.61 -12.70
N SER A 641 10.55 25.68 -11.97
CA SER A 641 10.09 27.03 -12.33
C SER A 641 10.70 27.49 -13.66
N LEU A 642 11.98 27.24 -13.88
CA LEU A 642 12.68 27.56 -15.12
C LEU A 642 12.13 26.71 -16.29
N GLY A 643 11.99 25.41 -16.08
CA GLY A 643 11.39 24.47 -17.03
C GLY A 643 9.95 24.83 -17.37
N GLY A 644 9.14 25.22 -16.36
CA GLY A 644 7.76 25.68 -16.51
C GLY A 644 7.65 26.96 -17.34
N LYS A 645 8.54 27.93 -17.11
CA LYS A 645 8.62 29.16 -17.92
C LYS A 645 8.98 28.85 -19.36
N ALA A 646 9.98 28.00 -19.59
CA ALA A 646 10.37 27.58 -20.93
C ALA A 646 9.26 26.80 -21.64
N ALA A 647 8.55 25.93 -20.93
CA ALA A 647 7.42 25.16 -21.43
C ALA A 647 6.26 26.06 -21.85
N SER A 648 5.88 27.02 -21.01
CA SER A 648 4.79 27.96 -21.29
C SER A 648 5.09 28.83 -22.53
N LEU A 649 6.33 29.25 -22.73
CA LEU A 649 6.74 30.01 -23.91
C LEU A 649 6.80 29.15 -25.18
N ARG A 650 7.13 27.85 -25.06
CA ARG A 650 7.27 26.94 -26.20
C ARG A 650 5.98 26.16 -26.52
N GLY A 651 4.99 26.21 -25.65
CA GLY A 651 3.75 25.42 -25.79
C GLY A 651 3.97 23.91 -25.70
N ARG A 652 4.96 23.44 -24.91
CA ARG A 652 5.30 22.00 -24.77
C ARG A 652 5.52 21.66 -23.31
N ILE A 653 5.07 20.47 -22.91
CA ILE A 653 5.38 19.89 -21.60
C ILE A 653 6.87 19.55 -21.55
N VAL A 654 7.52 19.87 -20.42
CA VAL A 654 8.92 19.54 -20.15
C VAL A 654 9.01 18.28 -19.31
N ASP A 655 9.89 17.36 -19.70
CA ASP A 655 10.20 16.17 -18.92
C ASP A 655 11.17 16.52 -17.78
N GLY A 656 10.72 16.39 -16.54
CA GLY A 656 11.50 16.59 -15.32
C GLY A 656 11.83 15.28 -14.61
N SER A 657 11.81 14.13 -15.30
CA SER A 657 12.21 12.84 -14.72
C SER A 657 13.69 12.84 -14.32
N ALA A 658 14.04 12.10 -13.26
CA ALA A 658 15.42 11.91 -12.79
C ALA A 658 16.28 11.20 -13.84
#